data_1e3eeefb1582e982bd026d60f16e94e6
#
_entry.id   1e3eeefb1582e982bd026d60f16e94e6
#
_cell.length_a   1.000
_cell.length_b   1.000
_cell.length_c   1.000
_cell.angle_alpha   90.00
_cell.angle_beta   90.00
_cell.angle_gamma   90.00
#
_symmetry.space_group_name_H-M   'P 1'
#
loop_
_entity.id
_entity.type
_entity.pdbx_description
1 polymer ?
#
loop_
_entity_poly.entity_id
_entity_poly.type
_entity_poly.pdbx_seq_one_letter_code
_entity_poly.pdbx_strand_id
1 'polypeptide(L)'
;MANHVTLPDRGVHRLQDAVGIRKFRLLISKVLWNRPGVRSLNSLANWSFLRIHCLFCVLAVSLPVFPSVSNAGGILHLFPPTVNGESVAVARPAVLHSRTLLTVSESTRDYRIDQTFFNNNEFALEGLFVLPIDLGPALLNVDVSINGVSAPFSLVSGADFFPVLQELSIAMKDPSMLVLAGKNVLLVRPVQIGAQRQKSFRIQFRRPNNIDKDQLELMIPLDGERFSLWPVTGFEILVRFKMNRPLRTVLSPTHHVSILREAEHRCLVSVKSEEKRITDDFRLLTTFSGRDLDLRLFTHRQPNRKGAFLAFVIPPAPDSKQTQPYKDVVFVLDRSGSMGQSDLELGERATIEGLERLRPQDRFNVLTMGTATGRMRSQLVTATDESISEAVRFVNSLPVGGGTDLYNCLLIALEQLTSHKRPGFIVVTGDGRSTVGITNPATIVDDVRRNNRNAARIFALALGDRADTAVLDNIAESTKGSCLNLSRKDDFDSVVNRLFEGISPPQVSELSLGFQDITPEEIIPDPIVDVLGQEGVIVVGRYDNKNDASSKVRLSGKIKGRERTFTKTFEFPLIDMSKPYISEIWAMRKIARLFERQRIKGPEPDTSEQIATLADQFGFRTMPFVSSVAQEWGSLYWRFKTSVVPSDVQSDRFRRVNGKTFRLENGVWVDTEYRSWMESRIIPFLSTAYFDLLKDKPSIGPYLGLGPDVGLVLDQGPVRITDKEP
;
A
#
# COMPACT_ATOMS: atom_id res chain seq x y z
N MET A 1 -30.95 -4.82 -56.55
CA MET A 1 -30.56 -3.86 -57.61
C MET A 1 -29.37 -3.09 -57.08
N ALA A 2 -28.21 -3.38 -57.60
CA ALA A 2 -26.94 -2.82 -57.23
C ALA A 2 -26.71 -1.52 -58.01
N ASN A 3 -26.28 -0.48 -57.33
CA ASN A 3 -25.70 0.67 -57.99
C ASN A 3 -24.26 0.85 -57.50
N HIS A 4 -23.33 0.53 -58.37
CA HIS A 4 -21.93 0.85 -58.34
C HIS A 4 -21.77 2.36 -58.59
N VAL A 5 -21.08 3.06 -57.67
CA VAL A 5 -20.51 4.39 -57.94
C VAL A 5 -19.01 4.24 -57.93
N THR A 6 -18.41 4.37 -59.11
CA THR A 6 -16.97 4.47 -59.34
C THR A 6 -16.51 5.89 -59.09
N LEU A 7 -15.51 6.06 -58.19
CA LEU A 7 -14.77 7.30 -58.01
C LEU A 7 -13.40 7.25 -58.71
N PRO A 8 -12.90 8.36 -59.25
CA PRO A 8 -11.73 8.39 -60.14
C PRO A 8 -10.41 8.31 -59.35
N ASP A 9 -9.51 7.57 -59.94
CA ASP A 9 -8.13 7.31 -59.54
C ASP A 9 -7.23 8.53 -59.85
N ARG A 10 -7.05 9.47 -58.91
CA ARG A 10 -5.97 10.46 -58.93
C ARG A 10 -5.62 10.92 -57.52
N GLY A 11 -4.47 10.49 -56.98
CA GLY A 11 -3.92 11.13 -55.79
C GLY A 11 -3.12 10.25 -54.83
N VAL A 12 -2.34 9.28 -55.30
CA VAL A 12 -1.51 8.43 -54.43
C VAL A 12 -0.02 8.62 -54.74
N HIS A 13 0.45 9.86 -54.77
CA HIS A 13 1.87 10.14 -54.76
C HIS A 13 2.12 11.45 -54.01
N ARG A 14 2.21 11.41 -52.70
CA ARG A 14 2.93 12.34 -51.80
C ARG A 14 2.53 12.11 -50.33
N LEU A 15 2.98 11.03 -49.72
CA LEU A 15 2.91 10.83 -48.27
C LEU A 15 4.26 10.26 -47.72
N GLN A 16 5.37 10.82 -48.25
CA GLN A 16 6.70 10.38 -47.75
C GLN A 16 7.49 11.45 -47.01
N ASP A 17 6.97 12.64 -46.82
CA ASP A 17 7.69 13.74 -46.16
C ASP A 17 6.99 14.24 -44.88
N ALA A 18 6.75 13.33 -43.94
CA ALA A 18 6.52 13.75 -42.57
C ALA A 18 7.89 14.03 -41.90
N VAL A 19 8.34 15.26 -42.03
CA VAL A 19 9.65 15.74 -41.54
C VAL A 19 9.88 15.41 -40.06
N GLY A 20 8.83 15.31 -39.24
CA GLY A 20 8.91 14.97 -37.82
C GLY A 20 9.35 13.53 -37.57
N ILE A 21 8.79 12.55 -38.28
CA ILE A 21 9.10 11.12 -38.05
C ILE A 21 10.51 10.79 -38.55
N ARG A 22 10.99 11.42 -39.64
CA ARG A 22 12.37 11.25 -40.11
C ARG A 22 13.40 11.85 -39.14
N LYS A 23 13.15 13.04 -38.59
CA LYS A 23 14.03 13.65 -37.57
C LYS A 23 14.04 12.81 -36.29
N PHE A 24 12.88 12.32 -35.85
CA PHE A 24 12.73 11.45 -34.71
C PHE A 24 13.52 10.13 -34.88
N ARG A 25 13.42 9.47 -36.03
CA ARG A 25 14.21 8.28 -36.35
C ARG A 25 15.72 8.55 -36.36
N LEU A 26 16.14 9.68 -36.86
CA LEU A 26 17.57 10.06 -36.93
C LEU A 26 18.15 10.42 -35.58
N LEU A 27 17.42 11.10 -34.73
CA LEU A 27 17.92 11.49 -33.41
C LEU A 27 18.06 10.29 -32.47
N ILE A 28 17.07 9.42 -32.44
CA ILE A 28 17.13 8.19 -31.63
C ILE A 28 18.24 7.25 -32.16
N SER A 29 18.49 7.19 -33.48
CA SER A 29 19.59 6.43 -34.02
C SER A 29 20.95 7.07 -33.67
N LYS A 30 21.08 8.39 -33.67
CA LYS A 30 22.35 9.07 -33.33
C LYS A 30 22.73 8.95 -31.86
N VAL A 31 21.77 9.02 -30.94
CA VAL A 31 22.04 8.93 -29.50
C VAL A 31 22.42 7.52 -29.09
N LEU A 32 21.89 6.49 -29.73
CA LEU A 32 22.11 5.10 -29.33
C LEU A 32 23.12 4.32 -30.18
N TRP A 33 23.52 4.83 -31.36
CA TRP A 33 24.37 4.08 -32.30
C TRP A 33 25.86 4.45 -32.28
N ASN A 34 26.25 5.54 -31.66
CA ASN A 34 27.64 6.02 -31.67
C ASN A 34 28.52 5.40 -30.56
N ARG A 35 28.17 4.22 -29.99
CA ARG A 35 29.07 3.50 -29.08
C ARG A 35 29.52 2.18 -29.67
N PRO A 36 30.83 1.82 -29.56
CA PRO A 36 31.35 0.53 -30.01
C PRO A 36 30.83 -0.59 -29.12
N GLY A 37 30.00 -1.46 -29.64
CA GLY A 37 29.42 -2.62 -28.94
C GLY A 37 28.11 -3.14 -29.53
N VAL A 38 27.43 -2.40 -30.36
CA VAL A 38 26.19 -2.85 -31.01
C VAL A 38 26.51 -3.35 -32.42
N ARG A 39 26.85 -4.61 -32.54
CA ARG A 39 26.98 -5.30 -33.84
C ARG A 39 25.62 -5.86 -34.26
N SER A 40 25.31 -5.61 -35.54
CA SER A 40 24.25 -6.19 -36.39
C SER A 40 22.83 -5.66 -36.27
N LEU A 41 22.50 -4.73 -37.16
CA LEU A 41 21.14 -4.47 -37.63
C LEU A 41 21.19 -4.10 -39.13
N ASN A 42 21.67 -5.03 -39.95
CA ASN A 42 21.66 -4.90 -41.42
C ASN A 42 20.49 -5.68 -42.06
N SER A 43 19.30 -5.65 -41.51
CA SER A 43 18.14 -6.33 -42.12
C SER A 43 16.83 -5.52 -42.08
N LEU A 44 16.91 -4.18 -42.09
CA LEU A 44 15.72 -3.31 -42.05
C LEU A 44 15.53 -2.51 -43.36
N ALA A 45 15.75 -3.15 -44.50
CA ALA A 45 15.54 -2.55 -45.80
C ALA A 45 14.31 -3.13 -46.56
N ASN A 46 13.24 -3.51 -45.86
CA ASN A 46 12.00 -3.85 -46.54
C ASN A 46 10.79 -3.35 -45.76
N TRP A 47 10.49 -2.08 -45.94
CA TRP A 47 9.26 -1.45 -45.49
C TRP A 47 8.47 -0.95 -46.72
N SER A 48 7.80 -1.83 -47.37
CA SER A 48 6.74 -1.48 -48.30
C SER A 48 5.50 -2.29 -47.98
N PHE A 49 4.38 -1.54 -47.94
CA PHE A 49 2.99 -2.00 -47.88
C PHE A 49 2.35 -2.24 -46.51
N LEU A 50 1.68 -1.19 -46.04
CA LEU A 50 0.30 -1.35 -45.57
C LEU A 50 -0.51 -0.09 -45.90
N ARG A 51 -1.45 -0.22 -46.83
CA ARG A 51 -2.48 0.79 -47.13
C ARG A 51 -3.55 0.70 -46.03
N ILE A 52 -3.85 1.82 -45.40
CA ILE A 52 -4.97 1.91 -44.45
C ILE A 52 -6.01 2.84 -45.03
N HIS A 53 -7.21 2.33 -45.20
CA HIS A 53 -8.41 3.11 -45.46
C HIS A 53 -8.95 3.65 -44.15
N CYS A 54 -8.97 4.97 -44.00
CA CYS A 54 -9.70 5.66 -42.94
C CYS A 54 -10.98 6.26 -43.49
N LEU A 55 -12.09 5.96 -42.91
CA LEU A 55 -13.33 6.73 -43.07
C LEU A 55 -14.00 6.95 -41.71
N PHE A 56 -14.09 8.24 -41.33
CA PHE A 56 -15.08 8.94 -40.47
C PHE A 56 -15.43 8.42 -39.08
N CYS A 57 -15.28 9.24 -38.04
CA CYS A 57 -16.21 10.32 -37.65
C CYS A 57 -15.53 11.28 -36.66
N VAL A 58 -15.57 12.54 -36.98
CA VAL A 58 -15.21 13.65 -36.07
C VAL A 58 -16.41 13.94 -35.17
N LEU A 59 -16.30 13.65 -33.90
CA LEU A 59 -17.06 14.33 -32.85
C LEU A 59 -16.07 14.77 -31.81
N ALA A 60 -15.69 16.04 -31.91
CA ALA A 60 -14.89 16.74 -30.91
C ALA A 60 -15.75 16.93 -29.65
N VAL A 61 -15.62 16.02 -28.71
CA VAL A 61 -15.98 16.28 -27.32
C VAL A 61 -14.67 16.54 -26.59
N SER A 62 -14.42 17.81 -26.33
CA SER A 62 -13.35 18.24 -25.43
C SER A 62 -13.69 17.82 -24.00
N LEU A 63 -13.34 16.58 -23.66
CA LEU A 63 -13.33 16.14 -22.27
C LEU A 63 -12.00 16.60 -21.66
N PRO A 64 -12.02 17.22 -20.47
CA PRO A 64 -10.79 17.56 -19.78
C PRO A 64 -10.00 16.28 -19.48
N VAL A 65 -8.78 16.20 -19.98
CA VAL A 65 -7.85 15.10 -19.74
C VAL A 65 -7.40 15.22 -18.28
N PHE A 66 -8.02 14.45 -17.39
CA PHE A 66 -7.52 14.31 -16.04
C PHE A 66 -6.41 13.25 -16.01
N PRO A 67 -5.19 13.58 -15.58
CA PRO A 67 -4.15 12.58 -15.40
C PRO A 67 -4.50 11.68 -14.22
N SER A 68 -4.70 10.40 -14.47
CA SER A 68 -4.83 9.38 -13.44
C SER A 68 -3.51 8.68 -13.20
N VAL A 69 -3.28 8.25 -11.98
CA VAL A 69 -1.98 7.85 -11.44
C VAL A 69 -2.05 6.44 -10.88
N SER A 70 -1.18 5.54 -11.26
CA SER A 70 -0.57 4.44 -10.49
C SER A 70 -0.08 3.23 -11.28
N ASN A 71 1.01 2.49 -10.78
CA ASN A 71 1.52 1.33 -11.52
C ASN A 71 2.63 0.44 -10.97
N ALA A 72 2.67 -0.89 -11.30
CA ALA A 72 3.77 -1.84 -11.13
C ALA A 72 4.37 -2.24 -12.49
N GLY A 73 5.52 -1.70 -12.84
CA GLY A 73 6.27 -2.17 -14.00
C GLY A 73 6.56 -1.13 -15.08
N GLY A 74 6.63 -1.56 -16.32
CA GLY A 74 6.96 -0.71 -17.46
C GLY A 74 5.78 0.08 -18.00
N ILE A 75 6.11 1.09 -18.76
CA ILE A 75 5.16 1.96 -19.43
C ILE A 75 5.18 1.61 -20.93
N LEU A 76 4.02 1.30 -21.49
CA LEU A 76 3.87 1.23 -22.96
C LEU A 76 3.35 2.56 -23.45
N HIS A 77 4.18 3.23 -24.22
CA HIS A 77 3.85 4.50 -24.83
C HIS A 77 3.56 4.29 -26.32
N LEU A 78 2.39 4.75 -26.79
CA LEU A 78 1.95 4.60 -28.18
C LEU A 78 2.09 5.95 -28.91
N PHE A 79 2.64 5.90 -30.11
CA PHE A 79 2.85 7.11 -30.93
C PHE A 79 1.59 7.47 -31.69
N PRO A 80 1.16 8.75 -31.63
CA PRO A 80 0.04 9.20 -32.44
C PRO A 80 0.39 9.13 -33.93
N PRO A 81 -0.49 8.60 -34.79
CA PRO A 81 -0.30 8.65 -36.22
C PRO A 81 -0.53 10.09 -36.70
N THR A 82 0.18 10.47 -37.76
CA THR A 82 0.00 11.77 -38.38
C THR A 82 -0.83 11.60 -39.67
N VAL A 83 -1.96 12.28 -39.75
CA VAL A 83 -2.83 12.29 -40.92
C VAL A 83 -2.91 13.74 -41.42
N ASN A 84 -2.55 13.98 -42.68
CA ASN A 84 -2.52 15.31 -43.30
C ASN A 84 -1.67 16.35 -42.53
N GLY A 85 -0.62 15.91 -41.83
CA GLY A 85 0.26 16.79 -41.04
C GLY A 85 -0.20 17.07 -39.63
N GLU A 86 -1.37 16.59 -39.22
CA GLU A 86 -1.91 16.70 -37.85
C GLU A 86 -1.78 15.38 -37.09
N SER A 87 -1.42 15.47 -35.83
CA SER A 87 -1.38 14.31 -34.92
C SER A 87 -2.78 13.92 -34.50
N VAL A 88 -3.15 12.65 -34.70
CA VAL A 88 -4.42 12.12 -34.27
C VAL A 88 -4.34 11.79 -32.78
N ALA A 89 -5.34 12.20 -32.01
CA ALA A 89 -5.41 11.87 -30.59
C ALA A 89 -5.45 10.34 -30.37
N VAL A 90 -4.56 9.85 -29.51
CA VAL A 90 -4.40 8.43 -29.20
C VAL A 90 -4.77 8.20 -27.73
N ALA A 91 -5.69 7.29 -27.49
CA ALA A 91 -5.97 6.82 -26.13
C ALA A 91 -4.77 6.01 -25.60
N ARG A 92 -4.40 6.26 -24.35
CA ARG A 92 -3.34 5.49 -23.68
C ARG A 92 -3.73 4.02 -23.57
N PRO A 93 -2.77 3.08 -23.67
CA PRO A 93 -3.06 1.67 -23.51
C PRO A 93 -3.51 1.36 -22.08
N ALA A 94 -4.49 0.49 -21.94
CA ALA A 94 -4.89 -0.01 -20.65
C ALA A 94 -3.93 -1.12 -20.18
N VAL A 95 -3.57 -1.11 -18.90
CA VAL A 95 -2.85 -2.22 -18.28
C VAL A 95 -3.88 -3.23 -17.76
N LEU A 96 -4.02 -4.36 -18.44
CA LEU A 96 -4.96 -5.41 -18.05
C LEU A 96 -4.42 -6.24 -16.90
N HIS A 97 -3.13 -6.56 -16.94
CA HIS A 97 -2.51 -7.44 -15.97
C HIS A 97 -1.07 -6.97 -15.68
N SER A 98 -0.71 -6.98 -14.41
CA SER A 98 0.66 -6.71 -13.95
C SER A 98 1.01 -7.64 -12.80
N ARG A 99 2.00 -8.50 -13.01
CA ARG A 99 2.48 -9.45 -12.03
C ARG A 99 3.98 -9.33 -11.87
N THR A 100 4.44 -9.12 -10.65
CA THR A 100 5.86 -9.15 -10.30
C THR A 100 6.14 -10.33 -9.39
N LEU A 101 7.02 -11.23 -9.82
CA LEU A 101 7.58 -12.29 -9.00
C LEU A 101 9.04 -11.97 -8.68
N LEU A 102 9.35 -11.84 -7.39
CA LEU A 102 10.68 -11.64 -6.88
C LEU A 102 11.10 -12.86 -6.04
N THR A 103 12.16 -13.55 -6.44
CA THR A 103 12.77 -14.59 -5.62
C THR A 103 14.03 -14.03 -4.97
N VAL A 104 14.08 -14.06 -3.65
CA VAL A 104 15.17 -13.54 -2.83
C VAL A 104 15.93 -14.71 -2.22
N SER A 105 17.20 -14.79 -2.51
CA SER A 105 18.15 -15.74 -1.89
C SER A 105 19.20 -14.98 -1.08
N GLU A 106 20.11 -15.69 -0.43
CA GLU A 106 21.21 -15.07 0.32
C GLU A 106 22.06 -14.15 -0.56
N SER A 107 22.31 -14.52 -1.80
CA SER A 107 23.23 -13.85 -2.72
C SER A 107 22.55 -13.07 -3.84
N THR A 108 21.31 -13.39 -4.21
CA THR A 108 20.66 -12.83 -5.40
C THR A 108 19.18 -12.51 -5.19
N ARG A 109 18.71 -11.59 -6.03
CA ARG A 109 17.30 -11.24 -6.25
C ARG A 109 16.98 -11.49 -7.72
N ASP A 110 16.10 -12.43 -7.98
CA ASP A 110 15.63 -12.78 -9.32
C ASP A 110 14.26 -12.16 -9.54
N TYR A 111 14.18 -11.23 -10.49
CA TYR A 111 12.95 -10.53 -10.86
C TYR A 111 12.33 -11.14 -12.11
N ARG A 112 11.02 -11.31 -12.09
CA ARG A 112 10.20 -11.57 -13.28
C ARG A 112 8.99 -10.66 -13.23
N ILE A 113 8.84 -9.84 -14.26
CA ILE A 113 7.74 -8.91 -14.43
C ILE A 113 6.96 -9.34 -15.66
N ASP A 114 5.70 -9.68 -15.48
CA ASP A 114 4.75 -10.03 -16.55
C ASP A 114 3.69 -8.92 -16.61
N GLN A 115 3.57 -8.22 -17.76
CA GLN A 115 2.59 -7.17 -17.97
C GLN A 115 1.86 -7.35 -19.29
N THR A 116 0.53 -7.08 -19.27
CA THR A 116 -0.30 -7.14 -20.47
C THR A 116 -0.99 -5.81 -20.69
N PHE A 117 -0.75 -5.22 -21.85
CA PHE A 117 -1.34 -3.96 -22.29
C PHE A 117 -2.39 -4.20 -23.36
N PHE A 118 -3.42 -3.35 -23.37
CA PHE A 118 -4.48 -3.36 -24.34
C PHE A 118 -4.52 -2.02 -25.09
N ASN A 119 -4.52 -2.09 -26.42
CA ASN A 119 -4.70 -0.92 -27.27
C ASN A 119 -6.18 -0.59 -27.41
N ASN A 120 -6.64 0.45 -26.74
CA ASN A 120 -8.04 0.89 -26.75
C ASN A 120 -8.43 1.61 -28.04
N ASN A 121 -7.48 1.84 -28.98
CA ASN A 121 -7.73 2.54 -30.23
C ASN A 121 -8.21 1.57 -31.31
N GLU A 122 -8.98 2.09 -32.27
CA GLU A 122 -9.54 1.32 -33.38
C GLU A 122 -8.52 1.06 -34.51
N PHE A 123 -7.28 1.45 -34.34
CA PHE A 123 -6.19 1.29 -35.30
C PHE A 123 -4.93 0.75 -34.65
N ALA A 124 -4.10 0.10 -35.47
CA ALA A 124 -2.81 -0.40 -35.02
C ALA A 124 -1.85 0.76 -34.79
N LEU A 125 -1.06 0.68 -33.72
CA LEU A 125 -0.11 1.70 -33.31
C LEU A 125 1.29 1.12 -33.12
N GLU A 126 2.28 1.97 -33.34
CA GLU A 126 3.65 1.73 -32.96
C GLU A 126 3.94 2.50 -31.66
N GLY A 127 4.83 1.99 -30.85
CA GLY A 127 5.20 2.63 -29.59
C GLY A 127 6.53 2.13 -29.07
N LEU A 128 6.81 2.51 -27.84
CA LEU A 128 7.95 2.03 -27.09
C LEU A 128 7.50 1.56 -25.69
N PHE A 129 8.13 0.52 -25.21
CA PHE A 129 7.98 0.08 -23.83
C PHE A 129 9.20 0.51 -23.03
N VAL A 130 8.97 1.15 -21.88
CA VAL A 130 10.01 1.69 -21.02
C VAL A 130 9.81 1.13 -19.61
N LEU A 131 10.81 0.46 -19.06
CA LEU A 131 10.83 0.00 -17.69
C LEU A 131 11.90 0.75 -16.91
N PRO A 132 11.55 1.53 -15.87
CA PRO A 132 12.56 2.07 -14.96
C PRO A 132 13.33 0.94 -14.31
N ILE A 133 14.64 0.98 -14.39
CA ILE A 133 15.50 -0.07 -13.84
C ILE A 133 16.77 0.57 -13.28
N ASP A 134 17.13 0.17 -12.09
CA ASP A 134 18.41 0.62 -11.54
C ASP A 134 19.56 -0.17 -12.22
N LEU A 135 20.41 0.54 -12.97
CA LEU A 135 21.56 -0.02 -13.67
C LEU A 135 22.80 -0.14 -12.78
N GLY A 136 22.64 -0.27 -11.45
CA GLY A 136 23.78 -0.52 -10.56
C GLY A 136 24.72 -1.59 -11.16
N PRO A 137 26.00 -1.64 -10.81
CA PRO A 137 27.06 -2.38 -11.53
C PRO A 137 26.86 -3.89 -11.65
N ALA A 138 25.74 -4.41 -11.20
CA ALA A 138 25.49 -5.83 -11.06
C ALA A 138 24.12 -6.29 -11.59
N LEU A 139 23.61 -5.66 -12.64
CA LEU A 139 22.44 -6.19 -13.36
C LEU A 139 22.88 -7.34 -14.25
N LEU A 140 22.34 -8.54 -13.99
CA LEU A 140 22.74 -9.78 -14.66
C LEU A 140 21.55 -10.44 -15.37
N ASN A 141 21.81 -11.18 -16.43
CA ASN A 141 20.85 -12.07 -17.09
C ASN A 141 19.53 -11.36 -17.44
N VAL A 142 19.63 -10.22 -18.13
CA VAL A 142 18.43 -9.52 -18.59
C VAL A 142 17.87 -10.26 -19.81
N ASP A 143 16.59 -10.62 -19.75
CA ASP A 143 15.84 -11.21 -20.84
C ASP A 143 14.51 -10.50 -20.98
N VAL A 144 14.10 -10.25 -22.23
CA VAL A 144 12.83 -9.61 -22.58
C VAL A 144 12.14 -10.43 -23.63
N SER A 145 10.87 -10.74 -23.42
CA SER A 145 10.03 -11.37 -24.42
C SER A 145 8.68 -10.67 -24.59
N ILE A 146 8.19 -10.65 -25.82
CA ILE A 146 6.87 -10.12 -26.20
C ILE A 146 6.05 -11.27 -26.76
N ASN A 147 4.88 -11.54 -26.17
CA ASN A 147 4.02 -12.67 -26.51
C ASN A 147 4.79 -14.01 -26.55
N GLY A 148 5.77 -14.17 -25.66
CA GLY A 148 6.61 -15.38 -25.56
C GLY A 148 7.78 -15.45 -26.54
N VAL A 149 7.97 -14.46 -27.40
CA VAL A 149 9.10 -14.38 -28.34
C VAL A 149 10.13 -13.40 -27.81
N SER A 150 11.41 -13.77 -27.81
CA SER A 150 12.51 -12.89 -27.37
C SER A 150 12.53 -11.61 -28.19
N ALA A 151 12.68 -10.47 -27.51
CA ALA A 151 12.64 -9.15 -28.08
C ALA A 151 13.93 -8.38 -27.81
N PRO A 152 14.45 -7.62 -28.79
CA PRO A 152 15.61 -6.75 -28.59
C PRO A 152 15.27 -5.61 -27.62
N PHE A 153 16.24 -5.28 -26.76
CA PHE A 153 16.11 -4.18 -25.81
C PHE A 153 17.43 -3.41 -25.69
N SER A 154 17.36 -2.23 -25.08
CA SER A 154 18.52 -1.40 -24.75
C SER A 154 18.44 -0.98 -23.29
N LEU A 155 19.57 -0.95 -22.61
CA LEU A 155 19.72 -0.36 -21.29
C LEU A 155 20.28 1.05 -21.45
N VAL A 156 19.58 2.06 -20.98
CA VAL A 156 19.89 3.48 -21.23
C VAL A 156 19.99 4.20 -19.88
N SER A 157 21.10 4.93 -19.68
CA SER A 157 21.26 5.75 -18.46
C SER A 157 20.27 6.91 -18.45
N GLY A 158 19.94 7.44 -17.28
CA GLY A 158 19.03 8.57 -17.14
C GLY A 158 19.53 9.81 -17.92
N ALA A 159 20.85 10.02 -17.97
CA ALA A 159 21.45 11.12 -18.73
C ALA A 159 21.31 10.92 -20.25
N ASP A 160 21.53 9.69 -20.74
CA ASP A 160 21.37 9.38 -22.17
C ASP A 160 19.89 9.29 -22.59
N PHE A 161 18.99 9.02 -21.67
CA PHE A 161 17.54 8.96 -21.91
C PHE A 161 16.88 10.35 -21.91
N PHE A 162 17.47 11.34 -21.24
CA PHE A 162 16.89 12.67 -21.09
C PHE A 162 16.54 13.37 -22.43
N PRO A 163 17.38 13.37 -23.48
CA PRO A 163 17.02 13.95 -24.76
C PRO A 163 15.80 13.27 -25.43
N VAL A 164 15.70 11.94 -25.30
CA VAL A 164 14.56 11.18 -25.80
C VAL A 164 13.28 11.55 -25.04
N LEU A 165 13.38 11.66 -23.72
CA LEU A 165 12.28 12.08 -22.85
C LEU A 165 11.78 13.48 -23.19
N GLN A 166 12.69 14.43 -23.42
CA GLN A 166 12.38 15.80 -23.82
C GLN A 166 11.64 15.83 -25.15
N GLU A 167 12.16 15.16 -26.17
CA GLU A 167 11.57 15.13 -27.49
C GLU A 167 10.18 14.47 -27.48
N LEU A 168 10.01 13.38 -26.76
CA LEU A 168 8.71 12.72 -26.56
C LEU A 168 7.69 13.66 -25.90
N SER A 169 8.10 14.34 -24.84
CA SER A 169 7.21 15.25 -24.10
C SER A 169 6.76 16.43 -24.97
N ILE A 170 7.64 16.97 -25.80
CA ILE A 170 7.32 18.06 -26.74
C ILE A 170 6.38 17.56 -27.85
N ALA A 171 6.73 16.43 -28.49
CA ALA A 171 5.97 15.90 -29.62
C ALA A 171 4.53 15.54 -29.23
N MET A 172 4.31 15.14 -28.00
CA MET A 172 3.03 14.65 -27.51
C MET A 172 2.28 15.65 -26.64
N LYS A 173 2.92 16.76 -26.28
CA LYS A 173 2.40 17.71 -25.28
C LYS A 173 1.93 17.02 -23.98
N ASP A 174 2.61 15.92 -23.59
CA ASP A 174 2.27 15.09 -22.45
C ASP A 174 3.46 15.03 -21.47
N PRO A 175 3.36 15.64 -20.27
CA PRO A 175 4.43 15.66 -19.31
C PRO A 175 4.53 14.34 -18.50
N SER A 176 3.61 13.43 -18.67
CA SER A 176 3.49 12.24 -17.80
C SER A 176 4.75 11.38 -17.76
N MET A 177 5.52 11.30 -18.84
CA MET A 177 6.77 10.56 -18.88
C MET A 177 7.93 11.21 -18.11
N LEU A 178 7.79 12.47 -17.67
CA LEU A 178 8.83 13.17 -16.91
C LEU A 178 9.11 12.52 -15.54
N VAL A 179 8.21 11.67 -15.07
CA VAL A 179 8.45 10.79 -13.90
C VAL A 179 9.70 9.90 -14.08
N LEU A 180 10.13 9.68 -15.32
CA LEU A 180 11.34 8.92 -15.67
C LEU A 180 12.61 9.76 -15.73
N ALA A 181 12.52 11.08 -15.51
CA ALA A 181 13.67 11.97 -15.56
C ALA A 181 14.76 11.53 -14.56
N GLY A 182 15.98 11.42 -15.06
CA GLY A 182 17.13 10.95 -14.27
C GLY A 182 17.16 9.46 -13.94
N LYS A 183 16.10 8.70 -14.27
CA LYS A 183 16.09 7.25 -14.07
C LYS A 183 16.74 6.52 -15.23
N ASN A 184 17.49 5.48 -14.91
CA ASN A 184 17.93 4.51 -15.90
C ASN A 184 16.75 3.67 -16.35
N VAL A 185 16.74 3.26 -17.61
CA VAL A 185 15.61 2.54 -18.20
C VAL A 185 16.04 1.36 -19.06
N LEU A 186 15.23 0.32 -19.06
CA LEU A 186 15.20 -0.72 -20.08
C LEU A 186 14.18 -0.28 -21.14
N LEU A 187 14.62 -0.23 -22.39
CA LEU A 187 13.86 0.26 -23.51
C LEU A 187 13.66 -0.84 -24.54
N VAL A 188 12.41 -1.11 -24.92
CA VAL A 188 12.05 -2.04 -25.99
C VAL A 188 11.35 -1.27 -27.10
N ARG A 189 11.86 -1.37 -28.33
CA ARG A 189 11.30 -0.71 -29.51
C ARG A 189 11.77 -1.34 -30.82
N PRO A 190 10.99 -1.23 -31.92
CA PRO A 190 9.62 -0.76 -31.93
C PRO A 190 8.66 -1.79 -31.30
N VAL A 191 7.59 -1.30 -30.69
CA VAL A 191 6.50 -2.15 -30.22
C VAL A 191 5.28 -1.87 -31.09
N GLN A 192 4.82 -2.86 -31.82
CA GLN A 192 3.58 -2.76 -32.60
C GLN A 192 2.45 -3.45 -31.87
N ILE A 193 1.30 -2.80 -31.75
CA ILE A 193 0.10 -3.35 -31.16
C ILE A 193 -1.11 -3.09 -32.07
N GLY A 194 -1.79 -4.15 -32.47
CA GLY A 194 -2.97 -4.06 -33.34
C GLY A 194 -4.14 -3.32 -32.69
N ALA A 195 -5.09 -2.88 -33.52
CA ALA A 195 -6.34 -2.29 -33.07
C ALA A 195 -7.09 -3.24 -32.13
N GLN A 196 -7.56 -2.76 -30.98
CA GLN A 196 -8.35 -3.56 -30.03
C GLN A 196 -7.67 -4.91 -29.68
N ARG A 197 -6.34 -4.91 -29.58
CA ARG A 197 -5.55 -6.11 -29.27
C ARG A 197 -4.72 -5.90 -28.02
N GLN A 198 -4.37 -6.99 -27.40
CA GLN A 198 -3.46 -7.03 -26.26
C GLN A 198 -2.05 -7.42 -26.67
N LYS A 199 -1.07 -7.01 -25.85
CA LYS A 199 0.32 -7.41 -25.98
C LYS A 199 0.93 -7.64 -24.61
N SER A 200 1.55 -8.81 -24.45
CA SER A 200 2.14 -9.23 -23.18
C SER A 200 3.65 -9.13 -23.21
N PHE A 201 4.21 -8.55 -22.18
CA PHE A 201 5.64 -8.40 -21.96
C PHE A 201 6.05 -9.27 -20.78
N ARG A 202 7.19 -9.93 -20.90
CA ARG A 202 7.90 -10.56 -19.80
C ARG A 202 9.31 -10.06 -19.75
N ILE A 203 9.70 -9.53 -18.60
CA ILE A 203 11.04 -9.06 -18.33
C ILE A 203 11.60 -9.86 -17.17
N GLN A 204 12.79 -10.43 -17.35
CA GLN A 204 13.50 -11.16 -16.31
C GLN A 204 14.89 -10.56 -16.14
N PHE A 205 15.34 -10.45 -14.90
CA PHE A 205 16.71 -10.03 -14.59
C PHE A 205 17.09 -10.45 -13.19
N ARG A 206 18.40 -10.51 -12.96
CA ARG A 206 19.00 -10.87 -11.68
C ARG A 206 19.81 -9.72 -11.13
N ARG A 207 19.78 -9.56 -9.82
CA ARG A 207 20.65 -8.65 -9.08
C ARG A 207 21.32 -9.36 -7.91
N PRO A 208 22.54 -8.98 -7.54
CA PRO A 208 23.09 -9.37 -6.25
C PRO A 208 22.21 -8.86 -5.12
N ASN A 209 22.15 -9.63 -4.07
CA ASN A 209 21.48 -9.21 -2.84
C ASN A 209 22.53 -8.51 -1.96
N ASN A 210 22.23 -7.30 -1.54
CA ASN A 210 23.02 -6.59 -0.57
C ASN A 210 22.26 -6.57 0.75
N ILE A 211 22.61 -7.50 1.64
CA ILE A 211 22.03 -7.60 2.96
C ILE A 211 22.91 -6.78 3.89
N ASP A 212 22.39 -5.64 4.34
CA ASP A 212 23.09 -4.81 5.33
C ASP A 212 22.92 -5.44 6.72
N LYS A 213 24.00 -6.09 7.18
CA LYS A 213 24.06 -6.79 8.47
C LYS A 213 22.95 -7.85 8.60
N ASP A 214 21.88 -7.54 9.30
CA ASP A 214 20.76 -8.44 9.56
C ASP A 214 19.43 -7.92 9.05
N GLN A 215 19.44 -7.03 8.05
CA GLN A 215 18.25 -6.49 7.44
C GLN A 215 18.32 -6.43 5.93
N LEU A 216 17.16 -6.53 5.30
CA LEU A 216 16.98 -6.34 3.88
C LEU A 216 15.76 -5.46 3.64
N GLU A 217 15.97 -4.34 2.95
CA GLU A 217 14.89 -3.53 2.40
C GLU A 217 14.76 -3.84 0.91
N LEU A 218 13.56 -4.22 0.51
CA LEU A 218 13.18 -4.40 -0.88
C LEU A 218 12.26 -3.25 -1.29
N MET A 219 12.54 -2.68 -2.44
CA MET A 219 11.67 -1.71 -3.09
C MET A 219 11.39 -2.18 -4.50
N ILE A 220 10.11 -2.25 -4.86
CA ILE A 220 9.64 -2.47 -6.21
C ILE A 220 8.96 -1.17 -6.63
N PRO A 221 9.57 -0.40 -7.54
CA PRO A 221 8.96 0.82 -8.05
C PRO A 221 7.68 0.47 -8.79
N LEU A 222 6.62 1.17 -8.46
CA LEU A 222 5.31 1.00 -9.06
C LEU A 222 4.95 2.19 -9.99
N ASP A 223 5.95 2.92 -10.48
CA ASP A 223 5.80 4.09 -11.34
C ASP A 223 5.07 3.79 -12.66
N GLY A 224 5.30 2.61 -13.22
CA GLY A 224 4.80 2.24 -14.54
C GLY A 224 3.28 2.36 -14.68
N GLU A 225 2.46 2.20 -13.64
CA GLU A 225 0.99 2.17 -13.60
C GLU A 225 0.37 3.57 -13.46
N ARG A 226 1.18 4.58 -13.17
CA ARG A 226 0.74 5.99 -13.17
C ARG A 226 0.20 6.45 -14.52
N PHE A 227 0.25 5.60 -15.54
CA PHE A 227 -0.13 5.95 -16.90
C PHE A 227 -1.32 5.18 -17.46
N SER A 228 -1.86 4.22 -16.72
CA SER A 228 -3.12 3.60 -17.09
C SER A 228 -4.29 4.52 -16.73
N LEU A 229 -5.14 4.83 -17.70
CA LEU A 229 -6.40 5.55 -17.48
C LEU A 229 -7.42 4.70 -16.73
N TRP A 230 -7.22 3.38 -16.74
CA TRP A 230 -8.12 2.38 -16.17
C TRP A 230 -7.46 1.70 -14.99
N PRO A 231 -8.23 1.29 -13.97
CA PRO A 231 -7.71 0.43 -12.92
C PRO A 231 -7.10 -0.85 -13.51
N VAL A 232 -5.99 -1.31 -12.96
CA VAL A 232 -5.37 -2.58 -13.35
C VAL A 232 -6.27 -3.71 -12.86
N THR A 233 -6.85 -4.49 -13.77
CA THR A 233 -7.79 -5.55 -13.42
C THR A 233 -7.15 -6.75 -12.72
N GLY A 234 -5.86 -6.98 -12.92
CA GLY A 234 -5.10 -8.05 -12.27
C GLY A 234 -3.73 -7.56 -11.82
N PHE A 235 -3.62 -7.17 -10.54
CA PHE A 235 -2.34 -6.78 -9.94
C PHE A 235 -1.89 -7.80 -8.90
N GLU A 236 -0.65 -8.29 -9.04
CA GLU A 236 -0.07 -9.23 -8.10
C GLU A 236 1.43 -8.97 -7.91
N ILE A 237 1.88 -8.88 -6.64
CA ILE A 237 3.29 -8.97 -6.27
C ILE A 237 3.48 -10.22 -5.41
N LEU A 238 4.43 -11.06 -5.80
CA LEU A 238 4.85 -12.23 -5.05
C LEU A 238 6.33 -12.10 -4.71
N VAL A 239 6.66 -12.10 -3.42
CA VAL A 239 8.05 -12.15 -2.95
C VAL A 239 8.28 -13.47 -2.25
N ARG A 240 9.14 -14.30 -2.85
CA ARG A 240 9.52 -15.61 -2.29
C ARG A 240 10.91 -15.55 -1.72
N PHE A 241 11.02 -15.73 -0.42
CA PHE A 241 12.28 -15.86 0.28
C PHE A 241 12.74 -17.31 0.31
N LYS A 242 14.00 -17.54 -0.08
CA LYS A 242 14.73 -18.80 0.02
C LYS A 242 16.10 -18.50 0.64
N MET A 243 16.11 -18.34 1.97
CA MET A 243 17.30 -17.91 2.71
C MET A 243 18.04 -19.09 3.31
N ASN A 244 19.31 -18.90 3.65
CA ASN A 244 20.10 -19.87 4.42
C ASN A 244 20.00 -19.61 5.93
N ARG A 245 19.54 -18.43 6.32
CA ARG A 245 19.34 -17.98 7.70
C ARG A 245 17.86 -17.80 8.00
N PRO A 246 17.43 -17.94 9.27
CA PRO A 246 16.04 -17.72 9.66
C PRO A 246 15.57 -16.30 9.34
N LEU A 247 14.36 -16.20 8.76
CA LEU A 247 13.62 -14.95 8.58
C LEU A 247 12.88 -14.63 9.87
N ARG A 248 13.24 -13.53 10.51
CA ARG A 248 12.68 -13.13 11.77
C ARG A 248 11.38 -12.35 11.62
N THR A 249 11.45 -11.24 10.92
CA THR A 249 10.28 -10.40 10.64
C THR A 249 10.20 -10.05 9.17
N VAL A 250 8.99 -9.93 8.70
CA VAL A 250 8.66 -9.48 7.34
C VAL A 250 7.52 -8.49 7.48
N LEU A 251 7.71 -7.26 6.97
CA LEU A 251 6.76 -6.17 7.12
C LEU A 251 6.75 -5.30 5.86
N SER A 252 5.58 -4.95 5.38
CA SER A 252 5.44 -3.87 4.39
C SER A 252 4.89 -2.61 5.04
N PRO A 253 5.60 -1.47 4.97
CA PRO A 253 5.09 -0.20 5.45
C PRO A 253 4.15 0.48 4.45
N THR A 254 4.08 0.02 3.20
CA THR A 254 3.36 0.69 2.10
C THR A 254 2.17 -0.10 1.57
N HIS A 255 2.12 -1.42 1.78
CA HIS A 255 1.07 -2.28 1.23
C HIS A 255 0.61 -3.31 2.26
N HIS A 256 -0.66 -3.66 2.20
CA HIS A 256 -1.16 -4.81 2.94
C HIS A 256 -0.64 -6.10 2.31
N VAL A 257 -0.02 -6.96 3.11
CA VAL A 257 0.62 -8.18 2.64
C VAL A 257 0.07 -9.41 3.35
N SER A 258 -0.15 -10.47 2.61
CA SER A 258 -0.35 -11.81 3.17
C SER A 258 0.99 -12.52 3.27
N ILE A 259 1.30 -13.08 4.42
CA ILE A 259 2.59 -13.72 4.71
C ILE A 259 2.35 -15.19 5.02
N LEU A 260 2.83 -16.07 4.15
CA LEU A 260 2.81 -17.52 4.36
C LEU A 260 4.22 -18.00 4.70
N ARG A 261 4.44 -18.41 5.96
CA ARG A 261 5.71 -19.02 6.39
C ARG A 261 5.69 -20.50 6.10
N GLU A 262 6.50 -20.93 5.12
CA GLU A 262 6.67 -22.34 4.76
C GLU A 262 7.70 -23.05 5.69
N ALA A 263 8.70 -22.30 6.17
CA ALA A 263 9.74 -22.72 7.10
C ALA A 263 10.42 -21.49 7.72
N GLU A 264 11.25 -21.67 8.74
CA GLU A 264 12.02 -20.59 9.37
C GLU A 264 12.82 -19.73 8.38
N HIS A 265 13.27 -20.31 7.28
CA HIS A 265 14.10 -19.68 6.25
C HIS A 265 13.39 -19.53 4.90
N ARG A 266 12.09 -19.87 4.82
CA ARG A 266 11.27 -19.77 3.61
C ARG A 266 9.95 -19.09 3.91
N CYS A 267 9.63 -18.09 3.11
CA CYS A 267 8.42 -17.32 3.26
C CYS A 267 7.93 -16.84 1.88
N LEU A 268 6.62 -16.88 1.68
CA LEU A 268 5.95 -16.26 0.55
C LEU A 268 5.16 -15.04 1.04
N VAL A 269 5.46 -13.89 0.47
CA VAL A 269 4.72 -12.65 0.70
C VAL A 269 3.94 -12.33 -0.55
N SER A 270 2.64 -12.06 -0.41
CA SER A 270 1.78 -11.73 -1.54
C SER A 270 1.01 -10.44 -1.31
N VAL A 271 0.91 -9.65 -2.37
CA VAL A 271 -0.01 -8.52 -2.50
C VAL A 271 -0.88 -8.81 -3.70
N LYS A 272 -2.18 -8.80 -3.53
CA LYS A 272 -3.16 -8.89 -4.61
C LYS A 272 -4.11 -7.71 -4.51
N SER A 273 -4.44 -7.13 -5.63
CA SER A 273 -5.43 -6.08 -5.71
C SER A 273 -6.29 -6.30 -6.95
N GLU A 274 -7.59 -6.35 -6.74
CA GLU A 274 -8.56 -6.32 -7.83
C GLU A 274 -9.09 -4.87 -7.92
N GLU A 275 -8.99 -4.28 -9.11
CA GLU A 275 -9.55 -2.94 -9.44
C GLU A 275 -9.13 -1.77 -8.52
N LYS A 276 -7.93 -1.78 -7.95
CA LYS A 276 -7.44 -0.67 -7.12
C LYS A 276 -6.38 0.17 -7.83
N ARG A 277 -6.45 1.48 -7.59
CA ARG A 277 -5.35 2.40 -7.96
C ARG A 277 -4.23 2.24 -6.95
N ILE A 278 -3.02 1.99 -7.42
CA ILE A 278 -1.82 1.87 -6.61
C ILE A 278 -1.14 3.23 -6.60
N THR A 279 -0.80 3.74 -5.43
CA THR A 279 -0.28 5.10 -5.24
C THR A 279 1.18 5.16 -4.87
N ASP A 280 1.70 4.12 -4.23
CA ASP A 280 3.03 4.10 -3.64
C ASP A 280 3.85 2.91 -4.13
N ASP A 281 5.18 3.06 -4.11
CA ASP A 281 6.09 1.95 -4.36
C ASP A 281 5.93 0.85 -3.31
N PHE A 282 5.99 -0.40 -3.74
CA PHE A 282 5.99 -1.51 -2.81
C PHE A 282 7.30 -1.58 -2.05
N ARG A 283 7.23 -1.52 -0.72
CA ARG A 283 8.38 -1.67 0.17
C ARG A 283 8.18 -2.84 1.11
N LEU A 284 9.24 -3.61 1.30
CA LEU A 284 9.25 -4.74 2.22
C LEU A 284 10.51 -4.68 3.07
N LEU A 285 10.32 -4.62 4.37
CA LEU A 285 11.38 -4.67 5.37
C LEU A 285 11.46 -6.09 5.92
N THR A 286 12.65 -6.67 5.88
CA THR A 286 12.88 -8.03 6.40
C THR A 286 14.08 -8.00 7.32
N THR A 287 13.98 -8.67 8.46
CA THR A 287 15.10 -8.87 9.38
C THR A 287 15.44 -10.34 9.52
N PHE A 288 16.71 -10.62 9.71
CA PHE A 288 17.26 -11.95 9.87
C PHE A 288 17.68 -12.19 11.33
N SER A 289 18.13 -13.37 11.60
CA SER A 289 18.43 -13.90 12.93
C SER A 289 19.06 -12.93 13.93
N GLY A 290 18.44 -12.79 15.05
CA GLY A 290 18.94 -12.24 16.29
C GLY A 290 18.17 -12.88 17.43
N ARG A 291 18.84 -13.28 18.51
CA ARG A 291 18.21 -13.98 19.65
C ARG A 291 17.52 -13.03 20.60
N ASP A 292 17.86 -11.74 20.56
CA ASP A 292 17.40 -10.75 21.53
C ASP A 292 16.40 -9.74 20.92
N LEU A 293 15.76 -8.98 21.79
CA LEU A 293 14.97 -7.80 21.44
C LEU A 293 15.82 -6.82 20.60
N ASP A 294 15.28 -6.29 19.51
CA ASP A 294 15.99 -5.32 18.65
C ASP A 294 15.06 -4.16 18.25
N LEU A 295 15.66 -3.05 17.87
CA LEU A 295 14.99 -1.83 17.45
C LEU A 295 15.56 -1.35 16.12
N ARG A 296 14.67 -1.04 15.18
CA ARG A 296 15.00 -0.30 13.97
C ARG A 296 14.21 1.00 13.96
N LEU A 297 14.86 2.10 13.62
CA LEU A 297 14.22 3.41 13.55
C LEU A 297 14.58 4.07 12.23
N PHE A 298 13.58 4.62 11.59
CA PHE A 298 13.67 5.35 10.33
C PHE A 298 13.07 6.73 10.53
N THR A 299 13.60 7.72 9.84
CA THR A 299 13.13 9.10 9.90
C THR A 299 12.63 9.58 8.55
N HIS A 300 11.81 10.62 8.59
CA HIS A 300 11.45 11.45 7.45
C HIS A 300 11.20 12.88 7.93
N ARG A 301 11.79 13.87 7.28
CA ARG A 301 11.57 15.28 7.59
C ARG A 301 11.67 16.14 6.34
N GLN A 302 10.61 16.91 6.08
CA GLN A 302 10.59 17.94 5.06
C GLN A 302 11.23 19.23 5.59
N PRO A 303 11.81 20.08 4.73
CA PRO A 303 12.28 21.40 5.13
C PRO A 303 11.22 22.18 5.89
N ASN A 304 11.62 22.87 6.95
CA ASN A 304 10.74 23.72 7.78
C ASN A 304 9.53 23.02 8.42
N ARG A 305 9.56 21.69 8.52
CA ARG A 305 8.51 20.90 9.19
C ARG A 305 9.08 20.05 10.32
N LYS A 306 8.24 19.68 11.27
CA LYS A 306 8.58 18.66 12.26
C LYS A 306 8.83 17.33 11.55
N GLY A 307 9.86 16.63 11.96
CA GLY A 307 10.15 15.29 11.49
C GLY A 307 9.15 14.26 12.00
N ALA A 308 9.10 13.12 11.33
CA ALA A 308 8.41 11.94 11.80
C ALA A 308 9.40 10.77 11.87
N PHE A 309 9.19 9.85 12.81
CA PHE A 309 9.93 8.60 12.88
C PHE A 309 9.00 7.40 12.88
N LEU A 310 9.51 6.29 12.38
CA LEU A 310 8.93 4.96 12.47
C LEU A 310 9.93 4.07 13.18
N ALA A 311 9.58 3.62 14.38
CA ALA A 311 10.35 2.66 15.16
C ALA A 311 9.70 1.27 15.01
N PHE A 312 10.50 0.29 14.65
CA PHE A 312 10.07 -1.09 14.52
C PHE A 312 10.72 -1.92 15.63
N VAL A 313 9.88 -2.36 16.57
CA VAL A 313 10.28 -3.22 17.69
C VAL A 313 10.25 -4.66 17.21
N ILE A 314 11.37 -5.32 17.27
CA ILE A 314 11.56 -6.69 16.78
C ILE A 314 11.66 -7.63 17.99
N PRO A 315 10.73 -8.58 18.18
CA PRO A 315 10.76 -9.49 19.31
C PRO A 315 11.93 -10.47 19.23
N PRO A 316 12.35 -11.10 20.33
CA PRO A 316 13.33 -12.19 20.29
C PRO A 316 12.81 -13.38 19.48
N ALA A 317 13.72 -14.19 18.95
CA ALA A 317 13.33 -15.43 18.29
C ALA A 317 12.58 -16.35 19.27
N PRO A 318 11.53 -17.07 18.82
CA PRO A 318 10.79 -17.98 19.66
C PRO A 318 11.73 -19.11 20.16
N ASP A 319 11.59 -19.42 21.43
CA ASP A 319 12.32 -20.54 22.03
C ASP A 319 11.54 -21.84 21.77
N SER A 320 11.99 -22.61 20.79
CA SER A 320 11.33 -23.87 20.39
C SER A 320 11.25 -24.94 21.50
N LYS A 321 12.00 -24.75 22.58
CA LYS A 321 12.00 -25.68 23.74
C LYS A 321 11.02 -25.28 24.81
N GLN A 322 10.30 -24.15 24.70
CA GLN A 322 9.43 -23.67 25.74
C GLN A 322 8.01 -24.20 25.56
N THR A 323 7.54 -25.03 26.50
CA THR A 323 6.13 -25.36 26.64
C THR A 323 5.35 -24.13 27.11
N GLN A 324 4.45 -23.63 26.29
CA GLN A 324 3.54 -22.55 26.69
C GLN A 324 2.58 -23.04 27.76
N PRO A 325 2.19 -22.22 28.76
CA PRO A 325 1.21 -22.59 29.76
C PRO A 325 -0.14 -22.91 29.07
N TYR A 326 -0.90 -23.81 29.67
CA TYR A 326 -2.28 -24.06 29.26
C TYR A 326 -3.14 -22.84 29.54
N LYS A 327 -4.11 -22.59 28.68
CA LYS A 327 -4.92 -21.36 28.67
C LYS A 327 -6.40 -21.65 28.91
N ASP A 328 -7.11 -20.60 29.30
CA ASP A 328 -8.56 -20.55 29.40
C ASP A 328 -9.08 -19.61 28.31
N VAL A 329 -9.99 -20.06 27.44
CA VAL A 329 -10.49 -19.30 26.31
C VAL A 329 -12.02 -19.26 26.31
N VAL A 330 -12.60 -18.06 26.24
CA VAL A 330 -14.03 -17.88 26.01
C VAL A 330 -14.25 -17.32 24.60
N PHE A 331 -14.92 -18.08 23.77
CA PHE A 331 -15.36 -17.63 22.47
C PHE A 331 -16.71 -16.93 22.60
N VAL A 332 -16.86 -15.76 22.01
CA VAL A 332 -18.08 -14.95 22.02
C VAL A 332 -18.48 -14.70 20.56
N LEU A 333 -19.55 -15.35 20.12
CA LEU A 333 -20.03 -15.31 18.74
C LEU A 333 -21.29 -14.44 18.64
N ASP A 334 -21.25 -13.42 17.82
CA ASP A 334 -22.42 -12.59 17.50
C ASP A 334 -23.37 -13.31 16.52
N ARG A 335 -24.64 -13.41 16.93
CA ARG A 335 -25.73 -14.03 16.15
C ARG A 335 -26.89 -13.06 15.92
N SER A 336 -26.63 -11.77 16.12
CA SER A 336 -27.67 -10.74 16.02
C SER A 336 -28.19 -10.54 14.60
N GLY A 337 -29.37 -9.96 14.49
CA GLY A 337 -30.00 -9.70 13.19
C GLY A 337 -29.32 -8.62 12.34
N SER A 338 -28.36 -7.85 12.90
CA SER A 338 -27.55 -6.87 12.16
C SER A 338 -26.49 -7.52 11.28
N MET A 339 -26.13 -8.76 11.59
CA MET A 339 -25.16 -9.55 10.83
C MET A 339 -25.77 -10.04 9.51
N GLY A 340 -25.07 -9.84 8.40
CA GLY A 340 -25.42 -10.49 7.14
C GLY A 340 -25.08 -11.99 7.15
N GLN A 341 -25.80 -12.80 6.38
CA GLN A 341 -25.60 -14.26 6.34
C GLN A 341 -24.13 -14.64 6.15
N SER A 342 -23.42 -13.98 5.26
CA SER A 342 -22.01 -14.26 4.99
C SER A 342 -21.06 -13.80 6.09
N ASP A 343 -21.41 -12.78 6.86
CA ASP A 343 -20.59 -12.32 7.99
C ASP A 343 -20.76 -13.29 9.14
N LEU A 344 -21.98 -13.86 9.30
CA LEU A 344 -22.25 -14.95 10.23
C LEU A 344 -21.43 -16.21 9.90
N GLU A 345 -21.42 -16.63 8.63
CA GLU A 345 -20.62 -17.77 8.18
C GLU A 345 -19.12 -17.58 8.42
N LEU A 346 -18.60 -16.38 8.23
CA LEU A 346 -17.21 -16.05 8.57
C LEU A 346 -16.95 -16.15 10.06
N GLY A 347 -17.87 -15.67 10.92
CA GLY A 347 -17.78 -15.75 12.38
C GLY A 347 -17.84 -17.19 12.91
N GLU A 348 -18.75 -17.98 12.37
CA GLU A 348 -18.87 -19.42 12.67
C GLU A 348 -17.59 -20.16 12.32
N ARG A 349 -17.13 -20.00 11.08
CA ARG A 349 -15.91 -20.64 10.60
C ARG A 349 -14.69 -20.23 11.45
N ALA A 350 -14.52 -18.94 11.77
CA ALA A 350 -13.42 -18.47 12.60
C ALA A 350 -13.50 -19.05 14.03
N THR A 351 -14.70 -19.15 14.59
CA THR A 351 -14.91 -19.75 15.92
C THR A 351 -14.56 -21.23 15.92
N ILE A 352 -15.03 -21.99 14.93
CA ILE A 352 -14.74 -23.42 14.78
C ILE A 352 -13.23 -23.65 14.62
N GLU A 353 -12.57 -22.88 13.75
CA GLU A 353 -11.13 -22.99 13.57
C GLU A 353 -10.34 -22.65 14.86
N GLY A 354 -10.85 -21.71 15.65
CA GLY A 354 -10.30 -21.41 16.96
C GLY A 354 -10.44 -22.54 17.96
N LEU A 355 -11.58 -23.24 17.97
CA LEU A 355 -11.83 -24.42 18.81
C LEU A 355 -10.87 -25.58 18.44
N GLU A 356 -10.66 -25.84 17.16
CA GLU A 356 -9.77 -26.89 16.66
C GLU A 356 -8.29 -26.64 16.99
N ARG A 357 -7.89 -25.41 17.29
CA ARG A 357 -6.53 -25.03 17.69
C ARG A 357 -6.25 -25.15 19.17
N LEU A 358 -7.25 -25.50 19.97
CA LEU A 358 -7.07 -25.69 21.39
C LEU A 358 -6.29 -26.99 21.70
N ARG A 359 -5.41 -26.93 22.69
CA ARG A 359 -4.68 -28.11 23.14
C ARG A 359 -5.55 -28.94 24.11
N PRO A 360 -5.37 -30.25 24.19
CA PRO A 360 -6.21 -31.12 25.02
C PRO A 360 -6.36 -30.74 26.50
N GLN A 361 -5.47 -29.90 27.02
CA GLN A 361 -5.53 -29.44 28.43
C GLN A 361 -5.90 -27.96 28.57
N ASP A 362 -6.13 -27.24 27.47
CA ASP A 362 -6.73 -25.90 27.51
C ASP A 362 -8.20 -26.05 27.97
N ARG A 363 -8.78 -25.00 28.53
CA ARG A 363 -10.21 -24.98 28.89
C ARG A 363 -10.91 -23.92 28.08
N PHE A 364 -12.16 -24.17 27.74
CA PHE A 364 -12.91 -23.21 26.92
C PHE A 364 -14.40 -23.21 27.22
N ASN A 365 -15.10 -22.21 26.76
CA ASN A 365 -16.53 -22.15 26.59
C ASN A 365 -16.91 -21.34 25.33
N VAL A 366 -18.14 -21.52 24.86
CA VAL A 366 -18.72 -20.72 23.77
C VAL A 366 -19.93 -19.98 24.30
N LEU A 367 -19.93 -18.66 24.14
CA LEU A 367 -21.05 -17.79 24.42
C LEU A 367 -21.57 -17.21 23.12
N THR A 368 -22.85 -16.88 23.11
CA THR A 368 -23.46 -16.19 21.95
C THR A 368 -24.05 -14.86 22.36
N MET A 369 -23.79 -13.85 21.58
CA MET A 369 -24.43 -12.53 21.70
C MET A 369 -25.77 -12.55 20.98
N GLY A 370 -26.78 -12.08 21.68
CA GLY A 370 -28.16 -11.89 21.23
C GLY A 370 -28.87 -10.93 22.17
N THR A 371 -30.19 -10.93 22.17
CA THR A 371 -31.00 -10.21 23.17
C THR A 371 -30.74 -10.73 24.58
N ALA A 372 -30.37 -12.00 24.70
CA ALA A 372 -29.84 -12.64 25.92
C ALA A 372 -28.58 -13.43 25.54
N THR A 373 -27.66 -13.54 26.49
CA THR A 373 -26.42 -14.31 26.30
C THR A 373 -26.71 -15.82 26.38
N GLY A 374 -26.51 -16.52 25.27
CA GLY A 374 -26.48 -17.98 25.21
C GLY A 374 -25.16 -18.52 25.70
N ARG A 375 -25.17 -19.74 26.28
CA ARG A 375 -23.97 -20.43 26.81
C ARG A 375 -23.99 -21.90 26.42
N MET A 376 -22.88 -22.41 25.91
CA MET A 376 -22.74 -23.87 25.70
C MET A 376 -22.75 -24.61 27.04
N ARG A 377 -22.00 -24.10 27.99
CA ARG A 377 -21.90 -24.63 29.36
C ARG A 377 -21.93 -23.52 30.41
N SER A 378 -22.27 -23.86 31.65
CA SER A 378 -22.26 -22.89 32.76
C SER A 378 -20.84 -22.42 33.14
N GLN A 379 -19.83 -23.28 32.92
CA GLN A 379 -18.42 -23.05 33.24
C GLN A 379 -17.51 -23.55 32.11
N LEU A 380 -16.22 -23.20 32.19
CA LEU A 380 -15.21 -23.69 31.25
C LEU A 380 -15.08 -25.20 31.30
N VAL A 381 -14.98 -25.84 30.13
CA VAL A 381 -14.73 -27.28 29.99
C VAL A 381 -13.34 -27.52 29.42
N THR A 382 -12.74 -28.67 29.68
CA THR A 382 -11.47 -29.09 29.10
C THR A 382 -11.65 -29.38 27.61
N ALA A 383 -10.70 -28.95 26.75
CA ALA A 383 -10.74 -29.15 25.32
C ALA A 383 -10.40 -30.60 24.95
N THR A 384 -11.38 -31.49 25.08
CA THR A 384 -11.33 -32.85 24.56
C THR A 384 -12.01 -32.92 23.19
N ASP A 385 -11.73 -33.95 22.41
CA ASP A 385 -12.37 -34.13 21.09
C ASP A 385 -13.91 -34.16 21.19
N GLU A 386 -14.44 -34.70 22.28
CA GLU A 386 -15.87 -34.74 22.60
C GLU A 386 -16.45 -33.34 22.84
N SER A 387 -15.78 -32.55 23.70
CA SER A 387 -16.24 -31.21 24.08
C SER A 387 -16.08 -30.23 22.90
N ILE A 388 -15.03 -30.38 22.09
CA ILE A 388 -14.87 -29.61 20.84
C ILE A 388 -15.97 -29.96 19.84
N SER A 389 -16.25 -31.26 19.65
CA SER A 389 -17.34 -31.71 18.76
C SER A 389 -18.71 -31.20 19.25
N GLU A 390 -18.94 -31.15 20.55
CA GLU A 390 -20.14 -30.54 21.15
C GLU A 390 -20.22 -29.03 20.83
N ALA A 391 -19.09 -28.31 20.97
CA ALA A 391 -19.04 -26.90 20.69
C ALA A 391 -19.31 -26.58 19.23
N VAL A 392 -18.77 -27.37 18.32
CA VAL A 392 -19.03 -27.25 16.88
C VAL A 392 -20.53 -27.45 16.54
N ARG A 393 -21.15 -28.50 17.15
CA ARG A 393 -22.60 -28.71 17.02
C ARG A 393 -23.39 -27.54 17.63
N PHE A 394 -22.98 -27.01 18.76
CA PHE A 394 -23.61 -25.86 19.40
C PHE A 394 -23.55 -24.63 18.45
N VAL A 395 -22.37 -24.28 17.95
CA VAL A 395 -22.20 -23.16 16.99
C VAL A 395 -23.11 -23.31 15.76
N ASN A 396 -23.15 -24.50 15.14
CA ASN A 396 -23.92 -24.75 13.93
C ASN A 396 -25.46 -24.83 14.18
N SER A 397 -25.90 -25.03 15.42
CA SER A 397 -27.34 -25.19 15.76
C SER A 397 -28.02 -23.89 16.17
N LEU A 398 -27.29 -22.79 16.32
CA LEU A 398 -27.82 -21.57 16.89
C LEU A 398 -28.72 -20.79 15.92
N PRO A 399 -29.91 -20.33 16.39
CA PRO A 399 -30.74 -19.46 15.57
C PRO A 399 -30.10 -18.08 15.35
N VAL A 400 -30.36 -17.48 14.23
CA VAL A 400 -29.97 -16.10 13.90
C VAL A 400 -31.10 -15.16 14.24
N GLY A 401 -30.80 -14.01 14.85
CA GLY A 401 -31.76 -12.95 15.08
C GLY A 401 -31.68 -12.33 16.49
N GLY A 402 -32.51 -11.35 16.73
CA GLY A 402 -32.55 -10.56 17.96
C GLY A 402 -31.55 -9.39 17.98
N GLY A 403 -31.47 -8.72 19.13
CA GLY A 403 -30.53 -7.62 19.38
C GLY A 403 -29.18 -8.13 19.85
N THR A 404 -28.24 -7.22 20.08
CA THR A 404 -26.85 -7.50 20.53
C THR A 404 -26.63 -6.87 21.89
N ASP A 405 -26.48 -7.67 22.93
CA ASP A 405 -26.03 -7.23 24.27
C ASP A 405 -24.54 -7.54 24.46
N LEU A 406 -23.71 -6.70 23.84
CA LEU A 406 -22.24 -6.84 23.91
C LEU A 406 -21.74 -6.68 25.37
N TYR A 407 -22.32 -5.74 26.11
CA TYR A 407 -21.94 -5.42 27.47
C TYR A 407 -22.04 -6.63 28.40
N ASN A 408 -23.26 -7.17 28.54
CA ASN A 408 -23.51 -8.31 29.47
C ASN A 408 -22.75 -9.56 29.00
N CYS A 409 -22.66 -9.79 27.68
CA CYS A 409 -21.93 -10.96 27.18
C CYS A 409 -20.43 -10.92 27.55
N LEU A 410 -19.80 -9.75 27.46
CA LEU A 410 -18.39 -9.58 27.86
C LEU A 410 -18.20 -9.74 29.38
N LEU A 411 -19.11 -9.20 30.23
CA LEU A 411 -19.01 -9.39 31.66
C LEU A 411 -19.14 -10.85 32.04
N ILE A 412 -20.08 -11.58 31.44
CA ILE A 412 -20.25 -13.02 31.63
C ILE A 412 -19.00 -13.80 31.20
N ALA A 413 -18.38 -13.38 30.08
CA ALA A 413 -17.14 -14.01 29.63
C ALA A 413 -15.99 -13.80 30.63
N LEU A 414 -15.86 -12.58 31.17
CA LEU A 414 -14.86 -12.26 32.21
C LEU A 414 -15.07 -13.03 33.49
N GLU A 415 -16.32 -13.22 33.92
CA GLU A 415 -16.67 -13.99 35.12
C GLU A 415 -16.24 -15.45 35.04
N GLN A 416 -16.13 -16.03 33.84
CA GLN A 416 -15.66 -17.41 33.68
C GLN A 416 -14.15 -17.57 33.82
N LEU A 417 -13.40 -16.49 33.63
CA LEU A 417 -11.93 -16.49 33.65
C LEU A 417 -11.39 -16.17 35.04
N THR A 418 -11.59 -17.08 35.98
CA THR A 418 -11.26 -16.89 37.40
C THR A 418 -9.87 -17.36 37.81
N SER A 419 -9.15 -18.06 36.93
CA SER A 419 -7.86 -18.67 37.27
C SER A 419 -6.71 -17.67 37.14
N HIS A 420 -5.99 -17.42 38.24
CA HIS A 420 -4.72 -16.68 38.21
C HIS A 420 -3.52 -17.52 37.72
N LYS A 421 -3.69 -18.83 37.58
CA LYS A 421 -2.61 -19.77 37.16
C LYS A 421 -2.58 -20.00 35.65
N ARG A 422 -3.66 -19.68 34.95
CA ARG A 422 -3.79 -19.84 33.49
C ARG A 422 -4.08 -18.50 32.86
N PRO A 423 -3.41 -18.15 31.78
CA PRO A 423 -3.74 -16.94 31.05
C PRO A 423 -5.16 -17.06 30.45
N GLY A 424 -5.98 -16.05 30.70
CA GLY A 424 -7.36 -15.98 30.21
C GLY A 424 -7.44 -15.16 28.90
N PHE A 425 -8.22 -15.66 27.95
CA PHE A 425 -8.47 -15.03 26.67
C PHE A 425 -9.97 -15.03 26.37
N ILE A 426 -10.44 -13.92 25.78
CA ILE A 426 -11.76 -13.82 25.18
C ILE A 426 -11.58 -13.53 23.69
N VAL A 427 -12.29 -14.27 22.84
CA VAL A 427 -12.29 -14.09 21.39
C VAL A 427 -13.69 -13.68 20.99
N VAL A 428 -13.86 -12.42 20.57
CA VAL A 428 -15.13 -11.86 20.13
C VAL A 428 -15.19 -11.84 18.61
N THR A 429 -16.22 -12.45 18.04
CA THR A 429 -16.48 -12.39 16.60
C THR A 429 -17.86 -11.75 16.37
N GLY A 430 -17.91 -10.62 15.64
CA GLY A 430 -19.15 -9.90 15.41
C GLY A 430 -18.96 -8.51 14.82
N ASP A 431 -20.04 -7.74 14.64
CA ASP A 431 -20.01 -6.40 14.07
C ASP A 431 -19.75 -5.28 15.11
N GLY A 432 -19.67 -5.62 16.40
CA GLY A 432 -19.36 -4.69 17.50
C GLY A 432 -20.48 -3.69 17.84
N ARG A 433 -21.67 -3.87 17.29
CA ARG A 433 -22.81 -2.97 17.52
C ARG A 433 -23.68 -3.45 18.65
N SER A 434 -23.59 -2.81 19.82
CA SER A 434 -24.52 -3.06 20.91
C SER A 434 -25.87 -2.38 20.64
N THR A 435 -26.95 -3.13 20.61
CA THR A 435 -28.32 -2.63 20.33
C THR A 435 -29.28 -2.81 21.51
N VAL A 436 -28.91 -3.60 22.49
CA VAL A 436 -29.69 -3.91 23.69
C VAL A 436 -28.82 -3.72 24.94
N GLY A 437 -29.42 -3.46 26.07
CA GLY A 437 -28.73 -3.23 27.32
C GLY A 437 -27.95 -1.92 27.34
N ILE A 438 -26.72 -1.94 27.83
CA ILE A 438 -25.81 -0.78 27.80
C ILE A 438 -25.18 -0.69 26.41
N THR A 439 -25.55 0.37 25.67
CA THR A 439 -25.10 0.62 24.29
C THR A 439 -24.06 1.73 24.19
N ASN A 440 -23.81 2.48 25.28
CA ASN A 440 -22.82 3.54 25.28
C ASN A 440 -21.39 2.96 25.21
N PRO A 441 -20.61 3.26 24.15
CA PRO A 441 -19.29 2.67 23.96
C PRO A 441 -18.30 2.98 25.09
N ALA A 442 -18.30 4.19 25.63
CA ALA A 442 -17.40 4.57 26.72
C ALA A 442 -17.69 3.76 27.99
N THR A 443 -18.95 3.59 28.32
CA THR A 443 -19.40 2.78 29.47
C THR A 443 -18.99 1.31 29.29
N ILE A 444 -19.19 0.75 28.09
CA ILE A 444 -18.81 -0.65 27.81
C ILE A 444 -17.30 -0.84 28.00
N VAL A 445 -16.47 0.02 27.39
CA VAL A 445 -15.00 -0.08 27.48
C VAL A 445 -14.52 0.09 28.92
N ASP A 446 -15.02 1.10 29.64
CA ASP A 446 -14.60 1.38 31.02
C ASP A 446 -15.02 0.26 31.99
N ASP A 447 -16.22 -0.28 31.84
CA ASP A 447 -16.71 -1.34 32.71
C ASP A 447 -16.03 -2.68 32.42
N VAL A 448 -15.80 -3.02 31.17
CA VAL A 448 -15.00 -4.20 30.79
C VAL A 448 -13.60 -4.11 31.40
N ARG A 449 -12.94 -2.94 31.30
CA ARG A 449 -11.62 -2.71 31.91
C ARG A 449 -11.67 -2.87 33.45
N ARG A 450 -12.67 -2.29 34.12
CA ARG A 450 -12.83 -2.34 35.59
C ARG A 450 -13.11 -3.77 36.10
N ASN A 451 -13.90 -4.54 35.35
CA ASN A 451 -14.27 -5.90 35.73
C ASN A 451 -13.24 -6.96 35.30
N ASN A 452 -12.25 -6.59 34.49
CA ASN A 452 -11.19 -7.49 34.06
C ASN A 452 -10.12 -7.71 35.16
N ARG A 453 -10.54 -8.31 36.32
CA ARG A 453 -9.70 -8.48 37.50
C ARG A 453 -8.55 -9.47 37.30
N ASN A 454 -8.69 -10.40 36.37
CA ASN A 454 -7.72 -11.47 36.11
C ASN A 454 -6.82 -11.15 34.90
N ALA A 455 -6.81 -9.90 34.44
CA ALA A 455 -6.03 -9.45 33.34
C ALA A 455 -6.20 -10.32 32.06
N ALA A 456 -7.43 -10.78 31.81
CA ALA A 456 -7.77 -11.48 30.58
C ALA A 456 -7.55 -10.58 29.37
N ARG A 457 -7.07 -11.13 28.27
CA ARG A 457 -6.88 -10.40 27.02
C ARG A 457 -8.06 -10.65 26.09
N ILE A 458 -8.63 -9.57 25.56
CA ILE A 458 -9.75 -9.64 24.62
C ILE A 458 -9.23 -9.44 23.23
N PHE A 459 -9.45 -10.43 22.38
CA PHE A 459 -9.19 -10.37 20.95
C PHE A 459 -10.52 -10.26 20.22
N ALA A 460 -10.58 -9.42 19.20
CA ALA A 460 -11.80 -9.23 18.42
C ALA A 460 -11.56 -9.47 16.95
N LEU A 461 -12.51 -10.11 16.30
CA LEU A 461 -12.64 -10.22 14.87
C LEU A 461 -13.88 -9.45 14.43
N ALA A 462 -13.67 -8.23 13.95
CA ALA A 462 -14.73 -7.39 13.45
C ALA A 462 -15.18 -7.88 12.08
N LEU A 463 -16.45 -8.26 11.92
CA LEU A 463 -16.98 -8.91 10.74
C LEU A 463 -17.75 -7.94 9.83
N GLY A 464 -17.37 -7.96 8.56
CA GLY A 464 -18.02 -7.19 7.49
C GLY A 464 -17.59 -5.72 7.40
N ASP A 465 -17.93 -5.10 6.26
CA ASP A 465 -17.52 -3.73 5.93
C ASP A 465 -18.20 -2.66 6.82
N ARG A 466 -19.26 -3.03 7.55
CA ARG A 466 -20.05 -2.14 8.40
C ARG A 466 -19.83 -2.32 9.90
N ALA A 467 -18.84 -3.09 10.31
CA ALA A 467 -18.53 -3.34 11.71
C ALA A 467 -18.15 -2.06 12.46
N ASP A 468 -18.55 -1.93 13.72
CA ASP A 468 -18.09 -0.88 14.63
C ASP A 468 -16.71 -1.27 15.21
N THR A 469 -15.72 -1.22 14.34
CA THR A 469 -14.36 -1.62 14.68
C THR A 469 -13.73 -0.77 15.76
N ALA A 470 -14.15 0.49 15.92
CA ALA A 470 -13.60 1.37 16.95
C ALA A 470 -13.96 0.89 18.36
N VAL A 471 -15.17 0.41 18.58
CA VAL A 471 -15.60 -0.13 19.89
C VAL A 471 -14.85 -1.43 20.22
N LEU A 472 -14.84 -2.37 19.28
CA LEU A 472 -14.14 -3.65 19.47
C LEU A 472 -12.63 -3.46 19.68
N ASP A 473 -12.04 -2.54 18.96
CA ASP A 473 -10.62 -2.23 19.05
C ASP A 473 -10.25 -1.59 20.39
N ASN A 474 -11.07 -0.65 20.87
CA ASN A 474 -10.88 -0.06 22.21
C ASN A 474 -10.99 -1.08 23.33
N ILE A 475 -11.97 -2.00 23.26
CA ILE A 475 -12.09 -3.11 24.19
C ILE A 475 -10.84 -3.97 24.17
N ALA A 476 -10.39 -4.34 22.97
CA ALA A 476 -9.19 -5.15 22.78
C ALA A 476 -7.93 -4.46 23.32
N GLU A 477 -7.67 -3.22 22.92
CA GLU A 477 -6.51 -2.44 23.38
C GLU A 477 -6.50 -2.22 24.89
N SER A 478 -7.67 -1.87 25.48
CA SER A 478 -7.80 -1.65 26.93
C SER A 478 -7.44 -2.88 27.75
N THR A 479 -7.51 -4.06 27.14
CA THR A 479 -7.20 -5.36 27.75
C THR A 479 -5.91 -5.99 27.21
N LYS A 480 -5.09 -5.23 26.47
CA LYS A 480 -3.82 -5.67 25.86
C LYS A 480 -3.98 -6.82 24.85
N GLY A 481 -5.13 -6.92 24.21
CA GLY A 481 -5.40 -7.77 23.06
C GLY A 481 -5.28 -7.01 21.76
N SER A 482 -5.94 -7.49 20.71
CA SER A 482 -5.98 -6.83 19.40
C SER A 482 -7.32 -7.08 18.71
N CYS A 483 -7.72 -6.14 17.87
CA CYS A 483 -8.85 -6.28 16.97
C CYS A 483 -8.34 -6.46 15.54
N LEU A 484 -8.92 -7.36 14.77
CA LEU A 484 -8.70 -7.53 13.33
C LEU A 484 -10.03 -7.36 12.61
N ASN A 485 -9.99 -6.84 11.39
CA ASN A 485 -11.17 -6.78 10.53
C ASN A 485 -11.13 -7.94 9.53
N LEU A 486 -12.28 -8.55 9.28
CA LEU A 486 -12.45 -9.62 8.30
C LEU A 486 -13.69 -9.34 7.45
N SER A 487 -13.46 -9.05 6.18
CA SER A 487 -14.49 -8.94 5.17
C SER A 487 -14.39 -10.08 4.16
N ARG A 488 -15.38 -10.22 3.28
CA ARG A 488 -15.36 -11.25 2.20
C ARG A 488 -14.20 -11.10 1.22
N LYS A 489 -13.59 -9.92 1.17
CA LYS A 489 -12.48 -9.61 0.26
C LYS A 489 -11.13 -9.97 0.84
N ASP A 490 -11.08 -10.26 2.14
CA ASP A 490 -9.85 -10.58 2.84
C ASP A 490 -9.51 -12.06 2.68
N ASP A 491 -8.23 -12.37 2.80
CA ASP A 491 -7.76 -13.74 2.92
C ASP A 491 -8.08 -14.26 4.32
N PHE A 492 -9.15 -15.03 4.42
CA PHE A 492 -9.66 -15.59 5.68
C PHE A 492 -8.56 -16.26 6.49
N ASP A 493 -7.81 -17.17 5.85
CA ASP A 493 -6.81 -17.98 6.55
C ASP A 493 -5.67 -17.10 7.10
N SER A 494 -5.25 -16.07 6.37
CA SER A 494 -4.25 -15.11 6.83
C SER A 494 -4.73 -14.32 8.06
N VAL A 495 -5.96 -13.79 8.03
CA VAL A 495 -6.50 -12.98 9.13
C VAL A 495 -6.73 -13.83 10.38
N VAL A 496 -7.31 -15.02 10.22
CA VAL A 496 -7.61 -15.93 11.33
C VAL A 496 -6.33 -16.50 11.95
N ASN A 497 -5.34 -16.87 11.13
CA ASN A 497 -4.03 -17.29 11.63
C ASN A 497 -3.39 -16.20 12.50
N ARG A 498 -3.40 -14.96 12.02
CA ARG A 498 -2.86 -13.81 12.76
C ARG A 498 -3.59 -13.56 14.08
N LEU A 499 -4.92 -13.70 14.11
CA LEU A 499 -5.70 -13.58 15.33
C LEU A 499 -5.25 -14.62 16.38
N PHE A 500 -5.18 -15.90 15.98
CA PHE A 500 -4.89 -16.99 16.90
C PHE A 500 -3.41 -17.09 17.30
N GLU A 501 -2.47 -16.61 16.49
CA GLU A 501 -1.07 -16.40 16.89
C GLU A 501 -0.97 -15.43 18.08
N GLY A 502 -1.84 -14.43 18.14
CA GLY A 502 -1.94 -13.48 19.25
C GLY A 502 -2.47 -14.09 20.55
N ILE A 503 -3.23 -15.20 20.48
CA ILE A 503 -3.83 -15.86 21.66
C ILE A 503 -2.79 -16.73 22.36
N SER A 504 -1.73 -16.07 22.81
CA SER A 504 -0.61 -16.65 23.56
C SER A 504 -0.04 -15.59 24.52
N PRO A 505 0.70 -15.99 25.56
CA PRO A 505 1.42 -15.02 26.38
C PRO A 505 2.34 -14.14 25.51
N PRO A 506 2.43 -12.83 25.80
CA PRO A 506 3.24 -11.94 25.00
C PRO A 506 4.71 -12.33 25.05
N GLN A 507 5.39 -12.23 23.93
CA GLN A 507 6.83 -12.43 23.89
C GLN A 507 7.58 -11.30 24.59
N VAL A 508 7.06 -10.07 24.47
CA VAL A 508 7.57 -8.89 25.17
C VAL A 508 6.39 -8.09 25.68
N SER A 509 6.39 -7.77 26.95
CA SER A 509 5.38 -6.92 27.60
C SER A 509 5.98 -5.67 28.19
N GLU A 510 5.13 -4.71 28.55
CA GLU A 510 5.51 -3.45 29.17
C GLU A 510 6.59 -2.67 28.38
N LEU A 511 6.38 -2.59 27.07
CA LEU A 511 7.30 -1.89 26.18
C LEU A 511 7.32 -0.39 26.45
N SER A 512 8.52 0.19 26.43
CA SER A 512 8.73 1.64 26.47
C SER A 512 9.90 2.07 25.59
N LEU A 513 9.80 3.26 25.02
CA LEU A 513 10.85 3.92 24.25
C LEU A 513 11.29 5.19 24.98
N GLY A 514 12.58 5.29 25.28
CA GLY A 514 13.21 6.50 25.84
C GLY A 514 14.20 7.08 24.83
N PHE A 515 14.20 8.41 24.71
CA PHE A 515 15.12 9.15 23.83
C PHE A 515 15.98 10.04 24.72
N GLN A 516 17.30 10.07 24.47
CA GLN A 516 18.25 10.82 25.32
C GLN A 516 18.29 12.30 24.93
N ASP A 517 18.48 12.60 23.64
CA ASP A 517 18.81 13.94 23.15
C ASP A 517 17.70 14.54 22.26
N ILE A 518 16.64 13.82 22.08
CA ILE A 518 15.45 14.22 21.30
C ILE A 518 14.22 14.11 22.19
N THR A 519 13.35 15.10 22.14
CA THR A 519 12.02 15.03 22.76
C THR A 519 11.02 14.57 21.71
N PRO A 520 10.58 13.31 21.77
CA PRO A 520 9.57 12.82 20.84
C PRO A 520 8.21 13.40 21.20
N GLU A 521 7.41 13.63 20.18
CA GLU A 521 6.04 14.08 20.31
C GLU A 521 5.09 13.07 19.70
N GLU A 522 3.86 12.99 20.22
CA GLU A 522 2.76 12.24 19.60
C GLU A 522 3.14 10.80 19.21
N ILE A 523 3.71 10.07 20.14
CA ILE A 523 4.02 8.63 19.97
C ILE A 523 2.70 7.84 19.84
N ILE A 524 2.63 6.96 18.84
CA ILE A 524 1.45 6.11 18.57
C ILE A 524 1.93 4.69 18.25
N PRO A 525 1.42 3.65 18.94
CA PRO A 525 0.46 3.69 20.06
C PRO A 525 1.09 4.20 21.36
N ASP A 526 0.27 4.78 22.23
CA ASP A 526 0.64 5.17 23.57
C ASP A 526 -0.48 4.78 24.55
N PRO A 527 -0.21 3.85 25.50
CA PRO A 527 1.05 3.13 25.70
C PRO A 527 1.38 2.18 24.54
N ILE A 528 2.69 1.84 24.39
CA ILE A 528 3.12 0.88 23.36
C ILE A 528 2.54 -0.50 23.71
N VAL A 529 1.94 -1.14 22.71
CA VAL A 529 1.30 -2.45 22.89
C VAL A 529 2.32 -3.57 23.09
N ASP A 530 1.92 -4.62 23.81
CA ASP A 530 2.73 -5.83 23.99
C ASP A 530 2.97 -6.53 22.63
N VAL A 531 4.12 -7.18 22.47
CA VAL A 531 4.42 -7.98 21.30
C VAL A 531 3.79 -9.36 21.43
N LEU A 532 2.85 -9.63 20.55
CA LEU A 532 2.17 -10.92 20.44
C LEU A 532 2.73 -11.70 19.24
N GLY A 533 2.92 -12.99 19.38
CA GLY A 533 3.45 -13.82 18.31
C GLY A 533 4.86 -13.38 17.84
N GLN A 534 5.15 -13.59 16.56
CA GLN A 534 6.43 -13.24 15.93
C GLN A 534 6.42 -11.90 15.18
N GLU A 535 5.26 -11.26 15.12
CA GLU A 535 5.13 -9.95 14.48
C GLU A 535 5.73 -8.87 15.40
N GLY A 536 6.53 -7.98 14.80
CA GLY A 536 7.03 -6.82 15.52
C GLY A 536 5.96 -5.75 15.71
N VAL A 537 6.24 -4.78 16.56
CA VAL A 537 5.37 -3.63 16.80
C VAL A 537 5.93 -2.40 16.10
N ILE A 538 5.08 -1.72 15.34
CA ILE A 538 5.40 -0.43 14.74
C ILE A 538 4.94 0.67 15.68
N VAL A 539 5.88 1.53 16.04
CA VAL A 539 5.65 2.76 16.80
C VAL A 539 6.01 3.94 15.91
N VAL A 540 5.13 4.90 15.79
CA VAL A 540 5.40 6.15 15.06
C VAL A 540 5.33 7.34 16.00
N GLY A 541 6.01 8.42 15.64
CA GLY A 541 5.96 9.66 16.42
C GLY A 541 6.55 10.83 15.63
N ARG A 542 6.50 12.01 16.25
CA ARG A 542 7.09 13.22 15.71
C ARG A 542 8.35 13.60 16.50
N TYR A 543 9.22 14.36 15.87
CA TYR A 543 10.36 14.99 16.52
C TYR A 543 10.59 16.39 15.97
N ASP A 544 11.13 17.25 16.84
CA ASP A 544 11.54 18.59 16.45
C ASP A 544 12.90 18.92 17.11
N ASN A 545 13.89 19.09 16.28
CA ASN A 545 15.26 19.45 16.67
C ASN A 545 15.72 20.66 15.86
N LYS A 546 16.57 21.48 16.43
CA LYS A 546 17.08 22.72 15.79
C LYS A 546 18.30 22.47 14.90
N ASN A 547 19.01 21.37 15.13
CA ASN A 547 20.19 20.94 14.38
C ASN A 547 20.07 19.45 14.07
N ASP A 548 20.87 18.95 13.13
CA ASP A 548 21.06 17.52 12.97
C ASP A 548 21.48 16.91 14.29
N ALA A 549 20.81 15.88 14.72
CA ALA A 549 21.02 15.28 16.02
C ALA A 549 21.19 13.75 15.90
N SER A 550 22.08 13.23 16.73
CA SER A 550 22.24 11.79 16.96
C SER A 550 21.75 11.50 18.37
N SER A 551 20.78 10.61 18.53
CA SER A 551 20.20 10.30 19.84
C SER A 551 20.30 8.82 20.16
N LYS A 552 20.62 8.51 21.42
CA LYS A 552 20.48 7.16 21.95
C LYS A 552 19.04 6.88 22.28
N VAL A 553 18.48 5.90 21.57
CA VAL A 553 17.11 5.41 21.82
C VAL A 553 17.18 4.12 22.62
N ARG A 554 16.51 4.14 23.77
CA ARG A 554 16.42 3.00 24.68
C ARG A 554 15.06 2.34 24.53
N LEU A 555 15.05 1.06 24.17
CA LEU A 555 13.89 0.20 24.20
C LEU A 555 13.95 -0.66 25.44
N SER A 556 12.96 -0.58 26.30
CA SER A 556 12.81 -1.44 27.49
C SER A 556 11.55 -2.24 27.41
N GLY A 557 11.57 -3.46 27.98
CA GLY A 557 10.40 -4.34 28.05
C GLY A 557 10.69 -5.58 28.89
N LYS A 558 9.66 -6.33 29.25
CA LYS A 558 9.77 -7.59 29.98
C LYS A 558 9.69 -8.77 29.03
N ILE A 559 10.73 -9.60 29.04
CA ILE A 559 10.78 -10.89 28.33
C ILE A 559 10.77 -11.98 29.38
N LYS A 560 9.75 -12.87 29.36
CA LYS A 560 9.57 -13.92 30.39
C LYS A 560 9.58 -13.34 31.82
N GLY A 561 8.94 -12.18 32.02
CA GLY A 561 8.85 -11.50 33.31
C GLY A 561 10.15 -10.79 33.75
N ARG A 562 11.25 -10.88 33.00
CA ARG A 562 12.53 -10.21 33.31
C ARG A 562 12.69 -8.97 32.46
N GLU A 563 13.05 -7.87 33.08
CA GLU A 563 13.33 -6.63 32.35
C GLU A 563 14.54 -6.80 31.42
N ARG A 564 14.41 -6.31 30.22
CA ARG A 564 15.45 -6.25 29.21
C ARG A 564 15.46 -4.86 28.61
N THR A 565 16.66 -4.32 28.43
CA THR A 565 16.88 -3.01 27.82
C THR A 565 17.83 -3.15 26.66
N PHE A 566 17.46 -2.54 25.55
CA PHE A 566 18.27 -2.43 24.35
C PHE A 566 18.48 -0.95 24.04
N THR A 567 19.72 -0.53 23.77
CA THR A 567 20.03 0.87 23.46
C THR A 567 20.81 0.94 22.17
N LYS A 568 20.40 1.82 21.27
CA LYS A 568 21.05 2.05 19.99
C LYS A 568 20.98 3.52 19.61
N THR A 569 22.02 4.00 18.92
CA THR A 569 22.07 5.36 18.40
C THR A 569 21.43 5.45 17.02
N PHE A 570 20.61 6.49 16.82
CA PHE A 570 19.94 6.78 15.55
C PHE A 570 20.08 8.26 15.21
N GLU A 571 20.09 8.55 13.91
CA GLU A 571 20.19 9.90 13.38
C GLU A 571 18.81 10.52 13.18
N PHE A 572 18.69 11.79 13.55
CA PHE A 572 17.49 12.62 13.40
C PHE A 572 17.85 13.89 12.61
N PRO A 573 17.93 13.78 11.29
CA PRO A 573 18.35 14.90 10.44
C PRO A 573 17.28 15.99 10.34
N LEU A 574 17.71 17.21 10.03
CA LEU A 574 16.82 18.34 9.74
C LEU A 574 16.06 18.16 8.43
N ILE A 575 16.64 17.42 7.48
CA ILE A 575 16.03 17.12 6.19
C ILE A 575 16.30 15.63 5.88
N ASP A 576 15.23 14.87 5.67
CA ASP A 576 15.28 13.49 5.18
C ASP A 576 14.05 13.23 4.32
N MET A 577 14.21 13.30 3.00
CA MET A 577 13.15 13.10 2.02
C MET A 577 13.05 11.65 1.54
N SER A 578 13.86 10.75 2.08
CA SER A 578 14.01 9.38 1.55
C SER A 578 12.79 8.48 1.79
N LYS A 579 12.00 8.75 2.85
CA LYS A 579 10.91 7.87 3.30
C LYS A 579 9.63 8.65 3.64
N PRO A 580 8.99 9.30 2.65
CA PRO A 580 7.81 10.15 2.87
C PRO A 580 6.65 9.42 3.54
N TYR A 581 6.49 8.10 3.29
CA TYR A 581 5.46 7.25 3.89
C TYR A 581 5.47 7.26 5.43
N ILE A 582 6.59 7.60 6.09
CA ILE A 582 6.66 7.65 7.56
C ILE A 582 5.74 8.72 8.12
N SER A 583 5.79 9.94 7.56
CA SER A 583 4.90 11.02 7.98
C SER A 583 3.43 10.70 7.73
N GLU A 584 3.16 9.97 6.68
CA GLU A 584 1.82 9.56 6.28
C GLU A 584 1.24 8.49 7.21
N ILE A 585 2.02 7.47 7.55
CA ILE A 585 1.63 6.45 8.53
C ILE A 585 1.35 7.11 9.88
N TRP A 586 2.19 8.06 10.30
CA TRP A 586 1.94 8.83 11.51
C TRP A 586 0.61 9.58 11.43
N ALA A 587 0.38 10.32 10.35
CA ALA A 587 -0.84 11.12 10.18
C ALA A 587 -2.11 10.24 10.16
N MET A 588 -2.07 9.11 9.46
CA MET A 588 -3.19 8.16 9.45
C MET A 588 -3.49 7.62 10.85
N ARG A 589 -2.47 7.18 11.58
CA ARG A 589 -2.65 6.67 12.94
C ARG A 589 -3.15 7.75 13.90
N LYS A 590 -2.72 9.01 13.71
CA LYS A 590 -3.23 10.15 14.46
C LYS A 590 -4.72 10.38 14.15
N ILE A 591 -5.11 10.38 12.89
CA ILE A 591 -6.51 10.52 12.47
C ILE A 591 -7.34 9.36 13.03
N ALA A 592 -6.86 8.13 12.97
CA ALA A 592 -7.55 6.98 13.54
C ALA A 592 -7.82 7.17 15.05
N ARG A 593 -6.82 7.63 15.81
CA ARG A 593 -6.99 7.94 17.23
C ARG A 593 -7.97 9.08 17.50
N LEU A 594 -7.99 10.10 16.66
CA LEU A 594 -8.95 11.20 16.78
C LEU A 594 -10.37 10.72 16.50
N PHE A 595 -10.58 9.86 15.50
CA PHE A 595 -11.86 9.22 15.23
C PHE A 595 -12.32 8.33 16.39
N GLU A 596 -11.42 7.51 16.92
CA GLU A 596 -11.69 6.68 18.08
C GLU A 596 -12.14 7.52 19.28
N ARG A 597 -11.44 8.61 19.56
CA ARG A 597 -11.83 9.56 20.62
C ARG A 597 -13.25 10.11 20.40
N GLN A 598 -13.58 10.54 19.17
CA GLN A 598 -14.91 11.02 18.85
C GLN A 598 -15.98 9.92 18.95
N ARG A 599 -15.65 8.70 18.57
CA ARG A 599 -16.58 7.57 18.65
C ARG A 599 -16.89 7.20 20.09
N ILE A 600 -15.91 7.27 20.98
CA ILE A 600 -16.06 6.92 22.39
C ILE A 600 -16.65 8.08 23.22
N LYS A 601 -16.12 9.29 23.05
CA LYS A 601 -16.48 10.45 23.89
C LYS A 601 -17.56 11.36 23.29
N GLY A 602 -17.89 11.17 22.03
CA GLY A 602 -18.76 12.05 21.26
C GLY A 602 -17.95 13.09 20.44
N PRO A 603 -18.63 13.79 19.51
CA PRO A 603 -18.01 14.76 18.64
C PRO A 603 -17.53 15.99 19.43
N GLU A 604 -16.24 16.33 19.27
CA GLU A 604 -15.61 17.53 19.80
C GLU A 604 -15.17 18.42 18.61
N PRO A 605 -15.52 19.72 18.56
CA PRO A 605 -15.17 20.61 17.44
C PRO A 605 -13.67 20.64 17.14
N ASP A 606 -12.83 20.78 18.16
CA ASP A 606 -11.38 20.83 18.01
C ASP A 606 -10.82 19.53 17.42
N THR A 607 -11.39 18.41 17.77
CA THR A 607 -11.00 17.09 17.22
C THR A 607 -11.37 16.97 15.75
N SER A 608 -12.54 17.47 15.36
CA SER A 608 -12.98 17.50 13.97
C SER A 608 -12.09 18.39 13.10
N GLU A 609 -11.70 19.55 13.61
CA GLU A 609 -10.79 20.47 12.95
C GLU A 609 -9.39 19.86 12.77
N GLN A 610 -8.87 19.18 13.79
CA GLN A 610 -7.59 18.46 13.69
C GLN A 610 -7.62 17.37 12.63
N ILE A 611 -8.71 16.59 12.56
CA ILE A 611 -8.89 15.57 11.52
C ILE A 611 -8.90 16.20 10.13
N ALA A 612 -9.68 17.26 9.94
CA ALA A 612 -9.78 17.96 8.66
C ALA A 612 -8.44 18.56 8.23
N THR A 613 -7.72 19.17 9.16
CA THR A 613 -6.39 19.77 8.91
C THR A 613 -5.37 18.71 8.49
N LEU A 614 -5.30 17.60 9.21
CA LEU A 614 -4.39 16.50 8.87
C LEU A 614 -4.76 15.86 7.53
N ALA A 615 -6.05 15.66 7.29
CA ALA A 615 -6.51 15.09 6.04
C ALA A 615 -6.20 15.99 4.84
N ASP A 616 -6.42 17.30 4.97
CA ASP A 616 -6.07 18.27 3.93
C ASP A 616 -4.56 18.33 3.70
N GLN A 617 -3.77 18.32 4.78
CA GLN A 617 -2.30 18.35 4.70
C GLN A 617 -1.72 17.13 4.00
N PHE A 618 -2.31 15.95 4.19
CA PHE A 618 -1.82 14.69 3.63
C PHE A 618 -2.65 14.17 2.45
N GLY A 619 -3.66 14.92 2.00
CA GLY A 619 -4.50 14.56 0.87
C GLY A 619 -5.44 13.38 1.11
N PHE A 620 -5.79 13.11 2.37
CA PHE A 620 -6.71 12.02 2.71
C PHE A 620 -8.16 12.47 2.48
N ARG A 621 -9.01 11.55 2.04
CA ARG A 621 -10.46 11.78 2.02
C ARG A 621 -10.99 11.84 3.44
N THR A 622 -11.59 12.97 3.81
CA THR A 622 -12.46 13.04 4.97
C THR A 622 -13.89 13.14 4.49
N MET A 623 -14.76 12.28 4.98
CA MET A 623 -16.18 12.49 4.78
C MET A 623 -16.65 13.63 5.68
N PRO A 624 -17.54 14.52 5.18
CA PRO A 624 -18.15 15.53 6.03
C PRO A 624 -18.88 14.85 7.17
N PHE A 625 -18.72 15.40 8.36
CA PHE A 625 -19.31 14.91 9.61
C PHE A 625 -20.83 15.06 9.60
N VAL A 626 -21.54 14.09 9.05
CA VAL A 626 -23.00 14.03 9.15
C VAL A 626 -23.37 12.82 9.98
N SER A 627 -24.12 13.06 11.03
CA SER A 627 -24.52 12.09 12.06
C SER A 627 -25.25 10.82 11.58
N SER A 628 -25.60 10.74 10.31
CA SER A 628 -26.27 9.59 9.69
C SER A 628 -25.30 8.53 9.09
N VAL A 629 -23.99 8.77 9.05
CA VAL A 629 -23.00 7.92 8.37
C VAL A 629 -22.19 7.06 9.36
N ALA A 630 -22.71 6.79 10.55
CA ALA A 630 -22.07 5.92 11.53
C ALA A 630 -21.73 4.50 10.98
N GLN A 631 -22.36 4.12 9.86
CA GLN A 631 -22.15 2.81 9.21
C GLN A 631 -20.85 2.69 8.40
N GLU A 632 -20.31 3.81 7.88
CA GLU A 632 -19.07 3.80 7.09
C GLU A 632 -17.81 4.05 7.95
N TRP A 633 -17.99 4.47 9.22
CA TRP A 633 -16.91 4.86 10.11
C TRP A 633 -16.02 3.69 10.55
N GLY A 634 -16.60 2.52 10.78
CA GLY A 634 -15.84 1.34 11.20
C GLY A 634 -14.79 0.94 10.17
N SER A 635 -15.16 0.89 8.89
CA SER A 635 -14.22 0.53 7.83
C SER A 635 -13.17 1.62 7.60
N LEU A 636 -13.55 2.90 7.72
CA LEU A 636 -12.63 4.02 7.57
C LEU A 636 -11.61 4.08 8.71
N TYR A 637 -12.08 3.91 9.96
CA TYR A 637 -11.22 3.83 11.14
C TYR A 637 -10.15 2.75 10.98
N TRP A 638 -10.56 1.53 10.61
CA TRP A 638 -9.64 0.41 10.42
C TRP A 638 -8.61 0.69 9.31
N ARG A 639 -9.03 1.32 8.21
CA ARG A 639 -8.15 1.72 7.12
C ARG A 639 -7.08 2.73 7.56
N PHE A 640 -7.41 3.64 8.46
CA PHE A 640 -6.45 4.58 9.03
C PHE A 640 -5.55 3.95 10.10
N LYS A 641 -6.02 2.91 10.78
CA LYS A 641 -5.24 2.22 11.82
C LYS A 641 -4.20 1.25 11.24
N THR A 642 -4.49 0.62 10.13
CA THR A 642 -3.53 -0.26 9.45
C THR A 642 -2.36 0.55 8.89
N SER A 643 -1.16 -0.04 8.89
CA SER A 643 0.11 0.65 8.51
C SER A 643 0.22 1.02 7.03
N VAL A 644 -0.84 0.88 6.26
CA VAL A 644 -0.85 1.01 4.81
C VAL A 644 -1.79 2.13 4.41
N VAL A 645 -1.33 3.07 3.59
CA VAL A 645 -2.20 4.12 3.02
C VAL A 645 -3.10 3.49 1.96
N PRO A 646 -4.40 3.26 2.23
CA PRO A 646 -5.27 2.70 1.21
C PRO A 646 -5.43 3.69 0.06
N SER A 647 -5.33 3.21 -1.17
CA SER A 647 -5.48 4.04 -2.37
C SER A 647 -6.85 4.74 -2.48
N ASP A 648 -7.88 4.18 -1.87
CA ASP A 648 -9.25 4.70 -1.87
C ASP A 648 -9.51 5.79 -0.81
N VAL A 649 -8.55 6.03 0.08
CA VAL A 649 -8.59 7.15 1.03
C VAL A 649 -8.11 8.46 0.40
N GLN A 650 -7.46 8.41 -0.76
CA GLN A 650 -7.05 9.63 -1.45
C GLN A 650 -8.23 10.31 -2.17
N SER A 651 -8.37 11.61 -1.94
CA SER A 651 -9.32 12.43 -2.68
C SER A 651 -8.88 12.63 -4.12
N ASP A 652 -9.81 12.61 -5.09
CA ASP A 652 -9.51 12.92 -6.50
C ASP A 652 -8.97 14.34 -6.70
N ARG A 653 -9.16 15.22 -5.71
CA ARG A 653 -8.64 16.58 -5.68
C ARG A 653 -7.20 16.69 -5.19
N PHE A 654 -6.63 15.59 -4.70
CA PHE A 654 -5.27 15.56 -4.19
C PHE A 654 -4.43 14.53 -4.93
N ARG A 655 -3.17 14.85 -5.11
CA ARG A 655 -2.14 13.93 -5.60
C ARG A 655 -0.92 14.03 -4.71
N ARG A 656 -0.43 12.88 -4.31
CA ARG A 656 0.80 12.79 -3.57
C ARG A 656 1.89 12.23 -4.46
N VAL A 657 2.99 12.94 -4.55
CA VAL A 657 4.08 12.62 -5.45
C VAL A 657 5.39 12.93 -4.74
N ASN A 658 6.26 11.93 -4.59
CA ASN A 658 7.59 12.06 -3.99
C ASN A 658 7.63 12.90 -2.69
N GLY A 659 6.68 12.63 -1.78
CA GLY A 659 6.63 13.28 -0.47
C GLY A 659 5.98 14.66 -0.44
N LYS A 660 5.59 15.22 -1.58
CA LYS A 660 4.78 16.44 -1.66
C LYS A 660 3.34 16.12 -1.97
N THR A 661 2.43 16.88 -1.39
CA THR A 661 0.99 16.80 -1.65
C THR A 661 0.57 17.95 -2.55
N PHE A 662 -0.13 17.63 -3.63
CA PHE A 662 -0.68 18.61 -4.56
C PHE A 662 -2.20 18.59 -4.50
N ARG A 663 -2.82 19.77 -4.52
CA ARG A 663 -4.25 19.96 -4.58
C ARG A 663 -4.65 20.49 -5.95
N LEU A 664 -5.73 19.95 -6.51
CA LEU A 664 -6.27 20.43 -7.79
C LEU A 664 -7.17 21.64 -7.53
N GLU A 665 -6.74 22.81 -7.99
CA GLU A 665 -7.46 24.08 -7.89
C GLU A 665 -7.67 24.66 -9.30
N ASN A 666 -8.93 24.78 -9.72
CA ASN A 666 -9.27 25.35 -11.05
C ASN A 666 -8.48 24.74 -12.23
N GLY A 667 -8.25 23.43 -12.19
CA GLY A 667 -7.49 22.73 -13.23
C GLY A 667 -5.98 22.75 -13.07
N VAL A 668 -5.45 23.39 -12.04
CA VAL A 668 -4.03 23.49 -11.72
C VAL A 668 -3.67 22.61 -10.55
N TRP A 669 -2.61 21.84 -10.66
CA TRP A 669 -2.04 21.11 -9.52
C TRP A 669 -1.15 22.04 -8.70
N VAL A 670 -1.54 22.30 -7.46
CA VAL A 670 -0.86 23.23 -6.57
C VAL A 670 -0.31 22.48 -5.36
N ASP A 671 1.01 22.57 -5.15
CA ASP A 671 1.67 22.10 -3.93
C ASP A 671 0.98 22.71 -2.69
N THR A 672 0.65 21.91 -1.69
CA THR A 672 -0.01 22.39 -0.47
C THR A 672 0.82 23.41 0.32
N GLU A 673 2.11 23.57 0.01
CA GLU A 673 2.98 24.62 0.54
C GLU A 673 2.92 25.92 -0.28
N TYR A 674 2.47 25.87 -1.52
CA TYR A 674 2.34 27.04 -2.41
C TYR A 674 1.17 27.92 -1.96
N ARG A 675 1.39 29.24 -1.95
CA ARG A 675 0.36 30.23 -1.65
C ARG A 675 0.29 31.24 -2.81
N SER A 676 -0.91 31.68 -3.16
CA SER A 676 -1.16 32.57 -4.30
C SER A 676 -0.47 33.95 -4.16
N TRP A 677 -0.13 34.37 -2.95
CA TRP A 677 0.59 35.63 -2.68
C TRP A 677 2.12 35.49 -2.76
N MET A 678 2.65 34.28 -2.97
CA MET A 678 4.09 34.09 -3.15
C MET A 678 4.53 34.58 -4.51
N GLU A 679 5.55 35.43 -4.56
CA GLU A 679 6.21 35.76 -5.82
C GLU A 679 6.84 34.51 -6.42
N SER A 680 6.28 34.04 -7.52
CA SER A 680 6.72 32.81 -8.18
C SER A 680 7.37 33.06 -9.52
N ARG A 681 8.45 32.33 -9.78
CA ARG A 681 9.06 32.30 -11.12
C ARG A 681 8.11 31.56 -12.07
N ILE A 682 7.61 32.29 -13.08
CA ILE A 682 6.73 31.70 -14.11
C ILE A 682 7.61 31.05 -15.17
N ILE A 683 7.32 29.78 -15.48
CA ILE A 683 8.03 29.01 -16.52
C ILE A 683 6.98 28.45 -17.49
N PRO A 684 7.06 28.81 -18.78
CA PRO A 684 6.16 28.26 -19.79
C PRO A 684 6.36 26.75 -19.93
N PHE A 685 5.25 26.03 -20.02
CA PHE A 685 5.24 24.58 -20.21
C PHE A 685 6.00 24.17 -21.47
N LEU A 686 6.82 23.12 -21.39
CA LEU A 686 7.69 22.58 -22.45
C LEU A 686 8.70 23.57 -23.04
N SER A 687 8.94 24.75 -22.43
CA SER A 687 9.97 25.69 -22.82
C SER A 687 11.40 25.17 -22.51
N THR A 688 12.41 25.86 -23.09
CA THR A 688 13.81 25.57 -22.74
C THR A 688 14.06 25.69 -21.24
N ALA A 689 13.54 26.75 -20.58
CA ALA A 689 13.67 26.96 -19.15
C ALA A 689 12.99 25.85 -18.32
N TYR A 690 11.93 25.25 -18.82
CA TYR A 690 11.28 24.08 -18.19
C TYR A 690 12.18 22.85 -18.21
N PHE A 691 12.81 22.55 -19.35
CA PHE A 691 13.71 21.39 -19.45
C PHE A 691 15.07 21.64 -18.79
N ASP A 692 15.55 22.88 -18.75
CA ASP A 692 16.75 23.24 -17.98
C ASP A 692 16.52 22.99 -16.48
N LEU A 693 15.38 23.44 -15.94
CA LEU A 693 15.00 23.17 -14.56
C LEU A 693 14.93 21.66 -14.24
N LEU A 694 14.35 20.88 -15.16
CA LEU A 694 14.26 19.43 -15.04
C LEU A 694 15.63 18.74 -15.12
N LYS A 695 16.52 19.23 -15.98
CA LYS A 695 17.87 18.72 -16.14
C LYS A 695 18.73 18.97 -14.90
N ASP A 696 18.59 20.15 -14.31
CA ASP A 696 19.31 20.53 -13.09
C ASP A 696 18.80 19.76 -11.86
N LYS A 697 17.49 19.50 -11.81
CA LYS A 697 16.83 18.78 -10.70
C LYS A 697 15.91 17.68 -11.26
N PRO A 698 16.43 16.54 -11.71
CA PRO A 698 15.59 15.44 -12.24
C PRO A 698 14.54 14.92 -11.26
N SER A 699 14.77 15.09 -9.96
CA SER A 699 13.83 14.67 -8.89
C SER A 699 12.48 15.39 -8.92
N ILE A 700 12.35 16.52 -9.60
CA ILE A 700 11.07 17.22 -9.77
C ILE A 700 10.22 16.67 -10.94
N GLY A 701 10.78 15.81 -11.76
CA GLY A 701 10.07 15.21 -12.90
C GLY A 701 8.70 14.64 -12.55
N PRO A 702 8.55 13.89 -11.44
CA PRO A 702 7.25 13.42 -10.97
C PRO A 702 6.24 14.53 -10.67
N TYR A 703 6.68 15.69 -10.18
CA TYR A 703 5.81 16.85 -9.93
C TYR A 703 5.34 17.47 -11.24
N LEU A 704 6.28 17.65 -12.17
CA LEU A 704 6.01 18.19 -13.51
C LEU A 704 5.11 17.25 -14.34
N GLY A 705 5.20 15.94 -14.07
CA GLY A 705 4.36 14.91 -14.69
C GLY A 705 2.88 14.98 -14.31
N LEU A 706 2.49 15.82 -13.35
CA LEU A 706 1.10 15.99 -12.93
C LEU A 706 0.24 16.68 -14.00
N GLY A 707 0.82 17.57 -14.80
CA GLY A 707 0.08 18.27 -15.83
C GLY A 707 0.84 19.48 -16.42
N PRO A 708 0.24 20.18 -17.37
CA PRO A 708 0.84 21.36 -17.97
C PRO A 708 0.83 22.60 -17.06
N ASP A 709 -0.08 22.62 -16.08
CA ASP A 709 -0.23 23.71 -15.10
C ASP A 709 0.07 23.20 -13.69
N VAL A 710 1.21 23.58 -13.10
CA VAL A 710 1.66 23.14 -11.78
C VAL A 710 2.26 24.30 -11.00
N GLY A 711 1.76 24.53 -9.77
CA GLY A 711 2.38 25.41 -8.78
C GLY A 711 3.14 24.60 -7.75
N LEU A 712 4.43 24.85 -7.56
CA LEU A 712 5.25 24.08 -6.62
C LEU A 712 6.23 24.97 -5.87
N VAL A 713 6.61 24.56 -4.66
CA VAL A 713 7.63 25.21 -3.83
C VAL A 713 8.89 24.35 -3.86
N LEU A 714 9.98 24.93 -4.37
CA LEU A 714 11.31 24.33 -4.40
C LEU A 714 12.21 25.03 -3.39
N ASP A 715 13.40 24.48 -3.11
CA ASP A 715 14.39 25.09 -2.20
C ASP A 715 14.80 26.51 -2.66
N GLN A 716 14.74 26.77 -3.97
CA GLN A 716 15.07 28.06 -4.58
C GLN A 716 13.88 29.04 -4.64
N GLY A 717 12.76 28.66 -4.05
CA GLY A 717 11.51 29.43 -4.03
C GLY A 717 10.39 28.83 -4.84
N PRO A 718 9.22 29.49 -4.87
CA PRO A 718 8.04 29.04 -5.56
C PRO A 718 8.18 29.17 -7.07
N VAL A 719 7.69 28.16 -7.79
CA VAL A 719 7.69 28.08 -9.26
C VAL A 719 6.27 27.80 -9.73
N ARG A 720 5.88 28.49 -10.79
CA ARG A 720 4.61 28.27 -11.51
C ARG A 720 4.90 27.81 -12.93
N ILE A 721 4.53 26.57 -13.25
CA ILE A 721 4.50 26.08 -14.63
C ILE A 721 3.13 26.40 -15.20
N THR A 722 3.07 26.88 -16.43
CA THR A 722 1.79 27.18 -17.10
C THR A 722 1.89 27.01 -18.61
N ASP A 723 0.82 26.46 -19.20
CA ASP A 723 0.64 26.35 -20.65
C ASP A 723 -0.05 27.62 -21.24
N LYS A 724 -0.50 28.53 -20.36
CA LYS A 724 -1.09 29.81 -20.76
C LYS A 724 0.02 30.83 -21.00
N GLU A 725 -0.02 31.54 -22.10
CA GLU A 725 0.83 32.70 -22.29
C GLU A 725 0.60 33.70 -21.13
N PRO A 726 1.67 34.28 -20.55
CA PRO A 726 1.59 35.19 -19.43
C PRO A 726 0.82 36.49 -19.73
#